data_fc6f905bc6264df3d9057cf28f69b52f
#
_entry.id   fc6f905bc6264df3d9057cf28f69b52f
#
_cell.length_a   1.000
_cell.length_b   1.000
_cell.length_c   1.000
_cell.angle_alpha   90.00
_cell.angle_beta   90.00
_cell.angle_gamma   90.00
#
_symmetry.space_group_name_H-M   'P 1'
#
loop_
_entity.id
_entity.type
_entity.pdbx_description
1 polymer ?
#
loop_
_entity_poly.entity_id
_entity_poly.type
_entity_poly.pdbx_seq_one_letter_code
_entity_poly.pdbx_strand_id
1 'polypeptide(L)'
;MNSKNLKIILRSVRKQKLSSLLSILVLTIGMASFMLIFFFISYEKSYDESWIESDRIYRVALEKTLENGNVTTTANNYAGLSRVLTEEIPGVECATGLWTDVVTAFTPDHFLTDAKFFWGDTSFFKVFDCRFIAGNMEEPFPTIQSAVISEGAALSLFGRNDPLNKRFKLNEGWEFIVSGVFADLPENSHLKIDILITRKSLFYFVTNFDNSTSTLRMEPISQSLEPAPSAQWLWLNPVSYTYIRLKKNVDLASVSDKFQTIYKKYTRHLTDVGQKSNFILQPVKSIHTGSRLEHELSLNSDRKTIAALYLIAFLVLAMSWIIFINFQITQSVERAKEFGLKKVVGASSSNLLLQIILQSVIINVAGIALAFGIFFLFRGQMENYLGLKNQLPVTSVYLLQFIVLFIAGAILSGIYPAYLLVSKQAQQLLSNKFNQKNDGFIVRRMLIMFQFAASIGLLIATTVIIRQVTFMKNKELGITINQTAYSYTPMSLIKKEGATQKLISFMEDINRLPGVKSSTVSSCIPGKEINFHSNNIYPSGKPDKRGDNFGILNLDYRFQDVFNPKILAGRMFTIEDQPGGAKLVINREACKKLGFDSPETAIGQFVMVNVNDYLSIQETPFQIYGVIEDFHQESPRKLIEPLLMIADYRWRYEVGYVTVLFDNSHGINEVIADLKSKWESFFPKDPFGFQFISETYQLQMKADEKLAGIFTLYTFLSVLLATLGLFGLAANSTKKRTKEIGIRKVNGATISEILALLNRDFVKWVTIAFVIATPVAYYAMHKWLESFAYKTELSLWIFALAGALALGIALLTVSWQSWRAATRNPVEALRYE
;
A
#
# COMPACT_ATOMS: atom_id res chain seq x y z
N MET A 1 -9.66 43.37 -24.65
CA MET A 1 -10.27 42.37 -25.56
C MET A 1 -11.61 42.93 -26.05
N ASN A 2 -11.78 43.17 -27.35
CA ASN A 2 -13.01 43.76 -27.86
C ASN A 2 -14.19 42.75 -27.70
N SER A 3 -15.31 43.17 -27.13
CA SER A 3 -16.51 42.32 -26.94
C SER A 3 -16.99 41.64 -28.24
N LYS A 4 -16.68 42.27 -29.39
CA LYS A 4 -16.98 41.72 -30.74
C LYS A 4 -16.22 40.40 -31.01
N ASN A 5 -14.96 40.31 -30.63
CA ASN A 5 -14.14 39.08 -30.83
C ASN A 5 -14.66 37.90 -30.00
N LEU A 6 -15.07 38.14 -28.75
CA LEU A 6 -15.65 37.11 -27.90
C LEU A 6 -16.96 36.55 -28.46
N LYS A 7 -17.85 37.43 -28.97
CA LYS A 7 -19.10 37.01 -29.62
C LYS A 7 -18.86 36.16 -30.88
N ILE A 8 -17.84 36.49 -31.68
CA ILE A 8 -17.46 35.70 -32.86
C ILE A 8 -16.98 34.30 -32.48
N ILE A 9 -16.15 34.21 -31.45
CA ILE A 9 -15.63 32.92 -30.94
C ILE A 9 -16.76 32.05 -30.40
N LEU A 10 -17.63 32.60 -29.55
CA LEU A 10 -18.79 31.88 -29.01
C LEU A 10 -19.75 31.39 -30.13
N ARG A 11 -20.00 32.21 -31.18
CA ARG A 11 -20.77 31.77 -32.34
C ARG A 11 -20.07 30.61 -33.08
N SER A 12 -18.75 30.67 -33.24
CA SER A 12 -17.97 29.59 -33.84
C SER A 12 -18.07 28.28 -33.09
N VAL A 13 -17.94 28.31 -31.75
CA VAL A 13 -18.10 27.15 -30.87
C VAL A 13 -19.51 26.55 -30.98
N ARG A 14 -20.54 27.45 -31.02
CA ARG A 14 -21.94 27.04 -31.13
C ARG A 14 -22.29 26.46 -32.51
N LYS A 15 -21.61 26.86 -33.59
CA LYS A 15 -21.80 26.32 -34.95
C LYS A 15 -21.29 24.88 -35.08
N GLN A 16 -20.28 24.49 -34.30
CA GLN A 16 -19.68 23.17 -34.33
C GLN A 16 -20.03 22.36 -33.06
N LYS A 17 -21.33 22.23 -32.74
CA LYS A 17 -21.86 21.68 -31.48
C LYS A 17 -21.24 20.34 -31.08
N LEU A 18 -21.23 19.36 -31.98
CA LEU A 18 -20.76 17.99 -31.66
C LEU A 18 -19.28 17.94 -31.34
N SER A 19 -18.44 18.59 -32.15
CA SER A 19 -16.99 18.56 -31.95
C SER A 19 -16.56 19.37 -30.71
N SER A 20 -17.22 20.51 -30.46
CA SER A 20 -16.96 21.29 -29.23
C SER A 20 -17.40 20.54 -27.97
N LEU A 21 -18.55 19.86 -28.01
CA LEU A 21 -19.04 19.05 -26.90
C LEU A 21 -18.11 17.90 -26.60
N LEU A 22 -17.69 17.15 -27.64
CA LEU A 22 -16.71 16.05 -27.48
C LEU A 22 -15.39 16.57 -26.94
N SER A 23 -14.92 17.73 -27.41
CA SER A 23 -13.69 18.34 -26.89
C SER A 23 -13.78 18.68 -25.40
N ILE A 24 -14.88 19.31 -24.98
CA ILE A 24 -15.13 19.65 -23.57
C ILE A 24 -15.19 18.37 -22.74
N LEU A 25 -15.94 17.35 -23.18
CA LEU A 25 -16.11 16.09 -22.46
C LEU A 25 -14.76 15.36 -22.26
N VAL A 26 -13.96 15.25 -23.33
CA VAL A 26 -12.64 14.62 -23.28
C VAL A 26 -11.70 15.36 -22.33
N LEU A 27 -11.64 16.69 -22.41
CA LEU A 27 -10.83 17.51 -21.51
C LEU A 27 -11.30 17.37 -20.06
N THR A 28 -12.61 17.39 -19.83
CA THR A 28 -13.22 17.22 -18.52
C THR A 28 -12.80 15.90 -17.88
N ILE A 29 -12.95 14.78 -18.61
CA ILE A 29 -12.58 13.46 -18.11
C ILE A 29 -11.07 13.41 -17.79
N GLY A 30 -10.24 13.86 -18.73
CA GLY A 30 -8.78 13.81 -18.54
C GLY A 30 -8.29 14.66 -17.36
N MET A 31 -8.80 15.89 -17.24
CA MET A 31 -8.44 16.80 -16.15
C MET A 31 -8.97 16.34 -14.80
N ALA A 32 -10.23 15.91 -14.72
CA ALA A 32 -10.80 15.36 -13.47
C ALA A 32 -10.04 14.10 -13.01
N SER A 33 -9.74 13.20 -13.94
CA SER A 33 -8.95 12.00 -13.66
C SER A 33 -7.55 12.34 -13.13
N PHE A 34 -6.88 13.29 -13.78
CA PHE A 34 -5.57 13.77 -13.34
C PHE A 34 -5.62 14.33 -11.91
N MET A 35 -6.62 15.16 -11.60
CA MET A 35 -6.81 15.73 -10.26
C MET A 35 -6.99 14.64 -9.20
N LEU A 36 -7.86 13.66 -9.47
CA LEU A 36 -8.14 12.59 -8.51
C LEU A 36 -6.88 11.78 -8.16
N ILE A 37 -6.10 11.33 -9.17
CA ILE A 37 -4.83 10.63 -8.90
C ILE A 37 -3.84 11.55 -8.19
N PHE A 38 -3.71 12.80 -8.63
CA PHE A 38 -2.73 13.72 -8.05
C PHE A 38 -2.99 13.97 -6.57
N PHE A 39 -4.25 14.16 -6.19
CA PHE A 39 -4.61 14.31 -4.79
C PHE A 39 -4.33 13.05 -3.97
N PHE A 40 -4.57 11.87 -4.54
CA PHE A 40 -4.17 10.62 -3.88
C PHE A 40 -2.65 10.54 -3.70
N ILE A 41 -1.88 10.83 -4.74
CA ILE A 41 -0.41 10.85 -4.64
C ILE A 41 0.07 11.90 -3.62
N SER A 42 -0.59 13.07 -3.59
CA SER A 42 -0.27 14.11 -2.61
C SER A 42 -0.53 13.66 -1.18
N TYR A 43 -1.60 12.91 -0.96
CA TYR A 43 -1.88 12.28 0.33
C TYR A 43 -0.80 11.25 0.70
N GLU A 44 -0.46 10.33 -0.19
CA GLU A 44 0.61 9.34 0.01
C GLU A 44 1.98 9.99 0.33
N LYS A 45 2.24 11.15 -0.25
CA LYS A 45 3.47 11.91 0.00
C LYS A 45 3.44 12.78 1.24
N SER A 46 2.26 13.14 1.72
CA SER A 46 2.08 13.99 2.90
C SER A 46 2.24 13.24 4.22
N TYR A 47 2.55 11.95 4.19
CA TYR A 47 2.81 11.19 5.40
C TYR A 47 3.94 11.81 6.21
N ASP A 48 3.67 12.00 7.49
CA ASP A 48 4.60 12.58 8.48
C ASP A 48 5.10 14.00 8.17
N GLU A 49 4.49 14.70 7.20
CA GLU A 49 4.78 16.12 6.95
C GLU A 49 4.13 17.06 7.97
N SER A 50 3.12 16.59 8.68
CA SER A 50 2.35 17.36 9.67
C SER A 50 3.14 17.67 10.96
N TRP A 51 4.23 16.95 11.22
CA TRP A 51 5.06 17.20 12.39
C TRP A 51 5.81 18.54 12.24
N ILE A 52 5.77 19.36 13.28
CA ILE A 52 6.57 20.58 13.31
C ILE A 52 8.05 20.18 13.19
N GLU A 53 8.79 20.83 12.30
CA GLU A 53 10.20 20.53 12.04
C GLU A 53 10.46 19.07 11.54
N SER A 54 9.50 18.44 10.87
CA SER A 54 9.61 17.09 10.28
C SER A 54 10.87 16.88 9.42
N ASP A 55 11.45 17.97 8.86
CA ASP A 55 12.72 17.93 8.13
C ASP A 55 13.94 17.60 9.00
N ARG A 56 13.81 17.73 10.31
CA ARG A 56 14.87 17.46 11.29
C ARG A 56 14.64 16.18 12.09
N ILE A 57 13.53 15.51 11.87
CA ILE A 57 13.19 14.25 12.54
C ILE A 57 13.64 13.07 11.69
N TYR A 58 14.39 12.19 12.32
CA TYR A 58 14.90 10.96 11.70
C TYR A 58 14.59 9.76 12.56
N ARG A 59 14.22 8.66 11.92
CA ARG A 59 14.24 7.34 12.53
C ARG A 59 15.64 6.78 12.44
N VAL A 60 16.09 6.12 13.50
CA VAL A 60 17.34 5.37 13.51
C VAL A 60 17.00 3.90 13.29
N ALA A 61 17.34 3.37 12.13
CA ALA A 61 17.17 1.96 11.77
C ALA A 61 18.44 1.17 12.06
N LEU A 62 18.33 -0.15 12.19
CA LEU A 62 19.45 -1.05 12.44
C LEU A 62 19.72 -1.90 11.18
N GLU A 63 20.92 -1.78 10.64
CA GLU A 63 21.43 -2.65 9.59
C GLU A 63 22.29 -3.75 10.22
N LYS A 64 21.95 -5.00 9.93
CA LYS A 64 22.70 -6.17 10.40
C LYS A 64 23.34 -6.86 9.22
N THR A 65 24.62 -7.11 9.28
CA THR A 65 25.34 -7.96 8.34
C THR A 65 25.53 -9.33 8.98
N LEU A 66 24.88 -10.32 8.40
CA LEU A 66 24.98 -11.71 8.82
C LEU A 66 26.33 -12.30 8.38
N GLU A 67 26.77 -13.37 9.00
CA GLU A 67 28.05 -14.04 8.68
C GLU A 67 28.12 -14.54 7.24
N ASN A 68 26.97 -14.89 6.65
CA ASN A 68 26.86 -15.27 5.24
C ASN A 68 26.97 -14.09 4.25
N GLY A 69 27.21 -12.87 4.76
CA GLY A 69 27.30 -11.64 3.97
C GLY A 69 25.95 -11.00 3.61
N ASN A 70 24.84 -11.61 3.98
CA ASN A 70 23.53 -11.01 3.76
C ASN A 70 23.32 -9.82 4.70
N VAL A 71 22.78 -8.74 4.16
CA VAL A 71 22.44 -7.54 4.92
C VAL A 71 20.94 -7.46 5.11
N THR A 72 20.49 -7.42 6.35
CA THR A 72 19.11 -7.17 6.72
C THR A 72 19.01 -5.82 7.42
N THR A 73 17.92 -5.10 7.18
CA THR A 73 17.68 -3.80 7.80
C THR A 73 16.32 -3.81 8.48
N THR A 74 16.31 -3.44 9.76
CA THR A 74 15.11 -3.44 10.58
C THR A 74 14.80 -2.04 11.11
N ALA A 75 13.51 -1.73 11.22
CA ALA A 75 13.00 -0.45 11.71
C ALA A 75 13.23 -0.26 13.22
N ASN A 76 13.28 -1.35 13.95
CA ASN A 76 13.54 -1.36 15.40
C ASN A 76 15.04 -1.48 15.68
N ASN A 77 15.42 -1.10 16.90
CA ASN A 77 16.77 -1.15 17.42
C ASN A 77 16.79 -1.33 18.93
N TYR A 78 17.93 -1.13 19.55
CA TYR A 78 18.14 -1.40 20.97
C TYR A 78 17.49 -0.36 21.89
N ALA A 79 16.92 -0.82 22.99
CA ALA A 79 16.20 0.02 23.95
C ALA A 79 17.06 1.11 24.61
N GLY A 80 18.37 0.90 24.75
CA GLY A 80 19.32 1.88 25.31
C GLY A 80 19.72 3.00 24.37
N LEU A 81 19.44 2.86 23.07
CA LEU A 81 20.00 3.73 22.02
C LEU A 81 19.56 5.19 22.15
N SER A 82 18.27 5.47 22.37
CA SER A 82 17.75 6.84 22.39
C SER A 82 18.46 7.73 23.39
N ARG A 83 18.76 7.20 24.59
CA ARG A 83 19.44 7.92 25.64
C ARG A 83 20.90 8.21 25.26
N VAL A 84 21.61 7.18 24.77
CA VAL A 84 23.01 7.32 24.36
C VAL A 84 23.16 8.32 23.22
N LEU A 85 22.25 8.35 22.24
CA LEU A 85 22.28 9.33 21.15
C LEU A 85 22.14 10.76 21.63
N THR A 86 21.30 10.99 22.63
CA THR A 86 21.15 12.33 23.24
C THR A 86 22.37 12.74 24.05
N GLU A 87 22.98 11.80 24.79
CA GLU A 87 24.11 12.09 25.67
C GLU A 87 25.44 12.21 24.91
N GLU A 88 25.68 11.39 23.89
CA GLU A 88 27.00 11.24 23.25
C GLU A 88 27.11 11.90 21.87
N ILE A 89 26.00 12.31 21.23
CA ILE A 89 26.04 12.98 19.93
C ILE A 89 25.61 14.44 20.04
N PRO A 90 26.54 15.40 20.02
CA PRO A 90 26.22 16.83 20.20
C PRO A 90 25.26 17.41 19.16
N GLY A 91 25.16 16.79 17.97
CA GLY A 91 24.22 17.15 16.90
C GLY A 91 22.77 16.75 17.15
N VAL A 92 22.53 15.84 18.09
CA VAL A 92 21.19 15.42 18.48
C VAL A 92 20.64 16.43 19.50
N GLU A 93 19.45 16.96 19.22
CA GLU A 93 18.73 17.86 20.11
C GLU A 93 17.97 17.09 21.17
N CYS A 94 17.21 16.08 20.74
CA CYS A 94 16.53 15.12 21.61
C CYS A 94 16.31 13.81 20.86
N ALA A 95 16.16 12.73 21.62
CA ALA A 95 15.82 11.42 21.08
C ALA A 95 14.75 10.75 21.94
N THR A 96 13.92 9.93 21.32
CA THR A 96 12.92 9.11 22.01
C THR A 96 13.00 7.66 21.51
N GLY A 97 12.78 6.72 22.42
CA GLY A 97 12.66 5.30 22.09
C GLY A 97 11.26 4.82 22.42
N LEU A 98 10.60 4.23 21.44
CA LEU A 98 9.26 3.68 21.56
C LEU A 98 9.33 2.17 21.52
N TRP A 99 8.76 1.52 22.50
CA TRP A 99 8.56 0.08 22.48
C TRP A 99 7.06 -0.17 22.42
N THR A 100 6.60 -1.01 21.51
CA THR A 100 5.17 -1.25 21.29
C THR A 100 4.79 -2.68 21.60
N ASP A 101 3.56 -2.83 22.02
CA ASP A 101 2.86 -4.10 22.12
C ASP A 101 1.39 -3.88 21.76
N VAL A 102 0.66 -4.96 21.53
CA VAL A 102 -0.79 -4.91 21.31
C VAL A 102 -1.47 -5.30 22.62
N VAL A 103 -2.28 -4.38 23.14
CA VAL A 103 -2.94 -4.57 24.42
C VAL A 103 -4.44 -4.32 24.31
N THR A 104 -5.18 -4.88 25.26
CA THR A 104 -6.56 -4.48 25.52
C THR A 104 -6.58 -3.56 26.74
N ALA A 105 -7.11 -2.36 26.54
CA ALA A 105 -7.37 -1.44 27.63
C ALA A 105 -8.83 -1.51 28.06
N PHE A 106 -9.11 -1.46 29.35
CA PHE A 106 -10.48 -1.54 29.85
C PHE A 106 -10.70 -0.75 31.12
N THR A 107 -11.93 -0.30 31.25
CA THR A 107 -12.57 0.24 32.45
C THR A 107 -13.71 -0.70 32.89
N PRO A 108 -14.37 -0.50 34.00
CA PRO A 108 -15.52 -1.32 34.39
C PRO A 108 -16.60 -1.42 33.31
N ASP A 109 -16.82 -0.35 32.54
CA ASP A 109 -17.95 -0.22 31.62
C ASP A 109 -17.57 -0.30 30.15
N HIS A 110 -16.29 -0.08 29.80
CA HIS A 110 -15.83 0.05 28.41
C HIS A 110 -14.47 -0.65 28.21
N PHE A 111 -14.21 -1.01 26.97
CA PHE A 111 -12.92 -1.60 26.59
C PHE A 111 -12.47 -1.09 25.20
N LEU A 112 -11.18 -1.10 25.00
CA LEU A 112 -10.52 -0.80 23.74
C LEU A 112 -9.61 -1.98 23.38
N THR A 113 -10.05 -2.80 22.44
CA THR A 113 -9.26 -3.93 21.91
C THR A 113 -8.28 -3.46 20.85
N ASP A 114 -7.17 -4.18 20.69
CA ASP A 114 -6.11 -3.86 19.71
C ASP A 114 -5.57 -2.41 19.84
N ALA A 115 -5.60 -1.87 21.07
CA ALA A 115 -5.08 -0.53 21.34
C ALA A 115 -3.61 -0.44 20.93
N LYS A 116 -3.26 0.59 20.18
CA LYS A 116 -1.88 0.90 19.78
C LYS A 116 -1.15 1.50 20.97
N PHE A 117 -0.52 0.62 21.70
CA PHE A 117 0.12 0.88 22.97
C PHE A 117 1.63 1.03 22.82
N PHE A 118 2.18 2.04 23.47
CA PHE A 118 3.62 2.27 23.46
C PHE A 118 4.16 2.62 24.85
N TRP A 119 5.32 2.05 25.17
CA TRP A 119 6.21 2.60 26.19
C TRP A 119 7.09 3.67 25.54
N GLY A 120 7.12 4.85 26.13
CA GLY A 120 7.93 5.97 25.67
C GLY A 120 8.45 6.79 26.85
N ASP A 121 9.02 7.90 26.50
CA ASP A 121 9.53 8.87 27.49
C ASP A 121 8.97 10.29 27.19
N THR A 122 9.25 11.24 28.08
CA THR A 122 8.83 12.64 27.91
C THR A 122 9.42 13.27 26.66
N SER A 123 10.54 12.75 26.15
CA SER A 123 11.18 13.23 24.93
C SER A 123 10.34 12.97 23.69
N PHE A 124 9.39 12.00 23.72
CA PHE A 124 8.44 11.77 22.65
C PHE A 124 7.72 13.07 22.25
N PHE A 125 7.17 13.78 23.24
CA PHE A 125 6.46 15.04 23.01
C PHE A 125 7.38 16.19 22.56
N LYS A 126 8.69 16.07 22.81
CA LYS A 126 9.70 17.00 22.29
C LYS A 126 10.10 16.69 20.85
N VAL A 127 10.12 15.42 20.46
CA VAL A 127 10.44 15.00 19.08
C VAL A 127 9.25 15.22 18.15
N PHE A 128 8.03 14.85 18.58
CA PHE A 128 6.80 14.81 17.78
C PHE A 128 5.75 15.82 18.30
N ASP A 129 6.01 16.99 18.54
CA ASP A 129 5.11 18.11 18.92
C ASP A 129 3.59 17.79 18.94
N CYS A 130 3.16 16.82 19.77
CA CYS A 130 1.77 16.39 19.84
C CYS A 130 0.93 17.45 20.55
N ARG A 131 -0.23 17.77 19.98
CA ARG A 131 -1.16 18.73 20.60
C ARG A 131 -1.85 18.09 21.81
N PHE A 132 -1.58 18.59 23.00
CA PHE A 132 -2.33 18.24 24.21
C PHE A 132 -3.70 18.91 24.20
N ILE A 133 -4.73 18.14 24.57
CA ILE A 133 -6.10 18.60 24.79
C ILE A 133 -6.34 18.84 26.26
N ALA A 134 -5.79 17.96 27.13
CA ALA A 134 -5.93 18.04 28.56
C ALA A 134 -4.68 17.46 29.26
N GLY A 135 -4.38 17.92 30.47
CA GLY A 135 -3.20 17.52 31.23
C GLY A 135 -2.00 18.46 31.06
N ASN A 136 -0.87 18.11 31.65
CA ASN A 136 0.36 18.92 31.61
C ASN A 136 1.37 18.32 30.65
N MET A 137 1.66 19.04 29.55
CA MET A 137 2.64 18.60 28.54
C MET A 137 4.10 18.64 29.03
N GLU A 138 4.42 19.51 29.98
CA GLU A 138 5.79 19.59 30.53
C GLU A 138 6.11 18.39 31.43
N GLU A 139 5.09 17.89 32.13
CA GLU A 139 5.20 16.71 33.01
C GLU A 139 4.09 15.71 32.67
N PRO A 140 4.14 15.06 31.51
CA PRO A 140 3.09 14.17 31.05
C PRO A 140 2.99 12.86 31.88
N PHE A 141 4.08 12.49 32.56
CA PHE A 141 4.16 11.30 33.40
C PHE A 141 4.60 11.61 34.82
N PRO A 142 3.73 12.21 35.66
CA PRO A 142 4.07 12.57 37.06
C PRO A 142 4.37 11.34 37.93
N THR A 143 3.86 10.19 37.60
CA THR A 143 4.13 8.92 38.30
C THR A 143 4.45 7.80 37.31
N ILE A 144 4.97 6.70 37.82
CA ILE A 144 5.22 5.48 37.00
C ILE A 144 3.92 4.84 36.48
N GLN A 145 2.78 5.12 37.09
CA GLN A 145 1.46 4.64 36.66
C GLN A 145 0.73 5.63 35.77
N SER A 146 1.41 6.68 35.34
CA SER A 146 0.79 7.69 34.47
C SER A 146 0.73 7.22 33.03
N ALA A 147 -0.40 7.50 32.39
CA ALA A 147 -0.63 7.24 30.98
C ALA A 147 -1.17 8.50 30.29
N VAL A 148 -0.66 8.78 29.11
CA VAL A 148 -1.24 9.79 28.20
C VAL A 148 -1.94 9.06 27.07
N ILE A 149 -3.20 9.40 26.80
CA ILE A 149 -4.03 8.68 25.84
C ILE A 149 -4.51 9.59 24.72
N SER A 150 -4.81 9.02 23.55
CA SER A 150 -5.39 9.77 22.44
C SER A 150 -6.85 10.16 22.73
N GLU A 151 -7.37 11.16 22.01
CA GLU A 151 -8.77 11.59 22.10
C GLU A 151 -9.72 10.45 21.78
N GLY A 152 -9.43 9.65 20.75
CA GLY A 152 -10.19 8.47 20.35
C GLY A 152 -10.17 7.37 21.42
N ALA A 153 -9.02 7.12 22.05
CA ALA A 153 -8.92 6.20 23.17
C ALA A 153 -9.66 6.68 24.40
N ALA A 154 -9.59 7.99 24.70
CA ALA A 154 -10.35 8.60 25.79
C ALA A 154 -11.86 8.43 25.60
N LEU A 155 -12.35 8.68 24.38
CA LEU A 155 -13.75 8.50 24.02
C LEU A 155 -14.18 7.04 24.14
N SER A 156 -13.34 6.11 23.71
CA SER A 156 -13.64 4.67 23.76
C SER A 156 -13.68 4.12 25.18
N LEU A 157 -12.77 4.58 26.06
CA LEU A 157 -12.64 4.06 27.43
C LEU A 157 -13.53 4.78 28.46
N PHE A 158 -13.83 6.06 28.23
CA PHE A 158 -14.54 6.88 29.23
C PHE A 158 -15.80 7.57 28.67
N GLY A 159 -16.10 7.35 27.39
CA GLY A 159 -17.21 8.02 26.74
C GLY A 159 -17.02 9.54 26.69
N ARG A 160 -18.08 10.28 27.04
CA ARG A 160 -18.04 11.76 27.09
C ARG A 160 -17.59 12.33 28.44
N ASN A 161 -17.19 11.47 29.37
CA ASN A 161 -16.73 11.89 30.69
C ASN A 161 -15.28 12.36 30.63
N ASP A 162 -14.91 13.34 31.45
CA ASP A 162 -13.52 13.77 31.60
C ASP A 162 -12.63 12.58 31.99
N PRO A 163 -11.62 12.21 31.17
CA PRO A 163 -10.75 11.07 31.43
C PRO A 163 -9.64 11.39 32.45
N LEU A 164 -9.33 12.67 32.73
CA LEU A 164 -8.19 13.02 33.60
C LEU A 164 -8.33 12.41 34.99
N ASN A 165 -7.23 11.91 35.52
CA ASN A 165 -7.11 11.25 36.82
C ASN A 165 -7.99 10.00 37.00
N LYS A 166 -8.66 9.53 35.94
CA LYS A 166 -9.36 8.25 35.96
C LYS A 166 -8.40 7.10 35.73
N ARG A 167 -8.81 5.95 36.26
CA ARG A 167 -8.04 4.72 36.17
C ARG A 167 -8.58 3.83 35.07
N PHE A 168 -7.68 3.14 34.40
CA PHE A 168 -7.97 2.04 33.49
C PHE A 168 -6.91 0.95 33.65
N LYS A 169 -7.24 -0.22 33.19
CA LYS A 169 -6.34 -1.37 33.27
C LYS A 169 -5.87 -1.74 31.86
N LEU A 170 -4.60 -2.14 31.77
CA LEU A 170 -4.05 -2.82 30.61
C LEU A 170 -3.88 -4.30 30.97
N ASN A 171 -4.39 -5.19 30.11
CA ASN A 171 -4.20 -6.61 30.28
C ASN A 171 -4.27 -6.97 31.78
N GLU A 172 -5.32 -7.36 32.35
CA GLU A 172 -5.56 -7.65 33.77
C GLU A 172 -4.40 -7.59 34.78
N GLY A 173 -3.92 -6.47 35.14
CA GLY A 173 -2.95 -6.38 36.23
C GLY A 173 -2.24 -5.04 36.29
N TRP A 174 -2.18 -4.35 35.20
CA TRP A 174 -1.51 -3.05 35.12
C TRP A 174 -2.51 -1.93 35.18
N GLU A 175 -2.63 -1.29 36.31
CA GLU A 175 -3.51 -0.14 36.49
C GLU A 175 -2.76 1.14 36.22
N PHE A 176 -3.31 1.96 35.34
CA PHE A 176 -2.77 3.25 34.97
C PHE A 176 -3.78 4.38 35.23
N ILE A 177 -3.23 5.56 35.46
CA ILE A 177 -4.00 6.78 35.70
C ILE A 177 -3.79 7.69 34.48
N VAL A 178 -4.88 8.18 33.91
CA VAL A 178 -4.79 9.13 32.79
C VAL A 178 -4.26 10.47 33.32
N SER A 179 -3.04 10.80 32.92
CA SER A 179 -2.37 12.07 33.27
C SER A 179 -2.48 13.13 32.19
N GLY A 180 -2.85 12.74 30.97
CA GLY A 180 -3.04 13.66 29.85
C GLY A 180 -3.80 13.05 28.69
N VAL A 181 -4.33 13.91 27.86
CA VAL A 181 -5.00 13.54 26.59
C VAL A 181 -4.40 14.37 25.47
N PHE A 182 -3.99 13.71 24.39
CA PHE A 182 -3.53 14.37 23.18
C PHE A 182 -4.52 14.15 22.02
N ALA A 183 -4.53 15.08 21.07
CA ALA A 183 -5.33 14.97 19.86
C ALA A 183 -4.92 13.75 19.05
N ASP A 184 -5.87 13.06 18.44
CA ASP A 184 -5.57 11.93 17.57
C ASP A 184 -4.49 12.30 16.55
N LEU A 185 -3.53 11.40 16.39
CA LEU A 185 -2.48 11.60 15.40
C LEU A 185 -3.06 11.57 13.98
N PRO A 186 -2.49 12.35 13.06
CA PRO A 186 -2.98 12.38 11.69
C PRO A 186 -3.06 10.99 11.06
N GLU A 187 -4.09 10.74 10.26
CA GLU A 187 -4.23 9.45 9.55
C GLU A 187 -3.06 9.18 8.59
N ASN A 188 -2.44 10.24 8.07
CA ASN A 188 -1.23 10.20 7.25
C ASN A 188 0.06 10.28 8.09
N SER A 189 0.09 9.58 9.21
CA SER A 189 1.32 9.31 9.98
C SER A 189 1.61 7.82 10.05
N HIS A 190 2.89 7.46 10.01
CA HIS A 190 3.32 6.09 10.24
C HIS A 190 3.17 5.66 11.71
N LEU A 191 3.12 6.62 12.64
CA LEU A 191 2.82 6.39 14.04
C LEU A 191 1.31 6.43 14.28
N LYS A 192 0.80 5.38 14.93
CA LYS A 192 -0.57 5.29 15.45
C LYS A 192 -0.45 4.95 16.92
N ILE A 193 -0.84 5.86 17.79
CA ILE A 193 -0.71 5.70 19.24
C ILE A 193 -2.06 6.01 19.87
N ASP A 194 -2.61 5.02 20.57
CA ASP A 194 -3.80 5.18 21.38
C ASP A 194 -3.43 5.48 22.84
N ILE A 195 -2.40 4.76 23.33
CA ILE A 195 -1.95 4.84 24.72
C ILE A 195 -0.43 4.92 24.76
N LEU A 196 0.08 5.94 25.43
CA LEU A 196 1.50 6.12 25.70
C LEU A 196 1.74 6.12 27.20
N ILE A 197 2.58 5.24 27.69
CA ILE A 197 2.99 5.20 29.11
C ILE A 197 4.50 5.42 29.24
N THR A 198 4.94 5.79 30.44
CA THR A 198 6.35 6.02 30.67
C THR A 198 7.15 4.70 30.62
N ARG A 199 8.30 4.73 29.95
CA ARG A 199 9.23 3.61 29.90
C ARG A 199 9.75 3.20 31.28
N LYS A 200 9.70 4.12 32.27
CA LYS A 200 10.00 3.80 33.67
C LYS A 200 9.09 2.73 34.24
N SER A 201 7.83 2.68 33.81
CA SER A 201 6.88 1.63 34.19
C SER A 201 7.38 0.24 33.75
N LEU A 202 7.93 0.14 32.53
CA LEU A 202 8.48 -1.12 32.05
C LEU A 202 9.61 -1.62 32.95
N PHE A 203 10.54 -0.73 33.33
CA PHE A 203 11.67 -1.07 34.20
C PHE A 203 11.23 -1.38 35.62
N TYR A 204 10.18 -0.76 36.09
CA TYR A 204 9.59 -1.07 37.38
C TYR A 204 9.03 -2.50 37.46
N PHE A 205 8.52 -3.00 36.33
CA PHE A 205 7.89 -4.33 36.28
C PHE A 205 8.87 -5.47 35.87
N VAL A 206 10.06 -5.20 35.37
CA VAL A 206 10.99 -6.20 34.77
C VAL A 206 12.16 -6.53 35.70
N THR A 207 12.05 -6.56 37.00
CA THR A 207 13.26 -6.52 37.80
C THR A 207 13.68 -7.72 38.61
N ASN A 208 12.91 -8.75 38.73
CA ASN A 208 13.39 -9.96 39.42
C ASN A 208 13.06 -11.23 38.66
N PHE A 209 14.06 -11.82 38.05
CA PHE A 209 13.98 -13.17 37.53
C PHE A 209 14.44 -14.14 38.61
N ASP A 210 13.56 -15.02 39.06
CA ASP A 210 13.90 -16.10 39.99
C ASP A 210 14.43 -17.27 39.19
N ASN A 211 15.77 -17.46 39.28
CA ASN A 211 16.47 -18.55 38.63
C ASN A 211 16.01 -19.94 39.10
N SER A 212 15.37 -20.04 40.26
CA SER A 212 14.92 -21.32 40.82
C SER A 212 13.58 -21.79 40.27
N THR A 213 12.71 -20.84 39.82
CA THR A 213 11.36 -21.13 39.35
C THR A 213 11.16 -20.79 37.84
N SER A 214 12.18 -20.25 37.17
CA SER A 214 12.11 -19.75 35.80
C SER A 214 10.97 -18.76 35.59
N THR A 215 10.56 -18.03 36.61
CA THR A 215 9.48 -17.08 36.59
C THR A 215 9.99 -15.64 36.71
N LEU A 216 9.49 -14.78 35.89
CA LEU A 216 9.66 -13.32 36.01
C LEU A 216 8.82 -12.86 37.22
N ARG A 217 9.43 -12.59 38.38
CA ARG A 217 8.77 -11.88 39.46
C ARG A 217 8.83 -10.38 39.16
N MET A 218 7.68 -9.79 38.94
CA MET A 218 7.54 -8.34 38.89
C MET A 218 7.39 -7.79 40.31
N GLU A 219 8.53 -7.50 40.95
CA GLU A 219 8.54 -6.79 42.22
C GLU A 219 8.84 -5.29 41.98
N PRO A 220 8.17 -4.38 42.73
CA PRO A 220 8.44 -2.98 42.61
C PRO A 220 9.89 -2.67 43.06
N ILE A 221 10.71 -2.27 42.11
CA ILE A 221 12.01 -1.65 42.47
C ILE A 221 11.73 -0.21 42.94
N SER A 222 12.60 0.23 43.85
CA SER A 222 12.55 1.57 44.39
C SER A 222 12.47 2.61 43.27
N GLN A 223 11.61 3.60 43.44
CA GLN A 223 11.10 4.58 42.49
C GLN A 223 12.14 5.40 41.67
N SER A 224 13.43 5.09 41.71
CA SER A 224 14.46 6.04 41.28
C SER A 224 15.39 5.61 40.14
N LEU A 225 15.35 4.40 39.63
CA LEU A 225 16.44 3.94 38.75
C LEU A 225 15.96 3.46 37.39
N GLU A 226 16.03 4.34 36.39
CA GLU A 226 16.26 3.87 35.02
C GLU A 226 17.62 3.15 35.00
N PRO A 227 17.71 1.95 34.38
CA PRO A 227 18.96 1.23 34.27
C PRO A 227 20.00 2.11 33.58
N ALA A 228 21.27 1.97 34.01
CA ALA A 228 22.34 2.68 33.32
C ALA A 228 22.34 2.37 31.83
N PRO A 229 22.68 3.33 30.95
CA PRO A 229 22.72 3.08 29.49
C PRO A 229 23.63 1.92 29.11
N SER A 230 24.60 1.58 29.94
CA SER A 230 25.53 0.48 29.81
C SER A 230 24.97 -0.90 30.25
N ALA A 231 23.73 -0.96 30.76
CA ALA A 231 23.14 -2.23 31.16
C ALA A 231 23.00 -3.13 29.92
N GLN A 232 23.66 -4.29 29.97
CA GLN A 232 23.81 -5.18 28.81
C GLN A 232 22.47 -5.61 28.21
N TRP A 233 21.45 -5.86 29.03
CA TRP A 233 20.17 -6.32 28.59
C TRP A 233 19.41 -5.29 27.69
N LEU A 234 19.72 -4.00 27.81
CA LEU A 234 19.17 -2.95 26.92
C LEU A 234 19.67 -3.09 25.46
N TRP A 235 20.71 -3.90 25.25
CA TRP A 235 21.41 -4.08 23.97
C TRP A 235 21.38 -5.52 23.45
N LEU A 236 20.56 -6.38 24.06
CA LEU A 236 20.46 -7.78 23.63
C LEU A 236 19.59 -7.91 22.38
N ASN A 237 18.41 -7.33 22.42
CA ASN A 237 17.41 -7.47 21.37
C ASN A 237 16.94 -6.12 20.84
N PRO A 238 16.78 -5.97 19.52
CA PRO A 238 16.21 -4.78 18.92
C PRO A 238 14.68 -4.81 19.04
N VAL A 239 14.15 -4.12 20.04
CA VAL A 239 12.70 -4.08 20.37
C VAL A 239 12.15 -2.66 20.39
N SER A 240 12.98 -1.64 20.18
CA SER A 240 12.64 -0.24 20.32
C SER A 240 12.75 0.51 19.00
N TYR A 241 11.79 1.37 18.70
CA TYR A 241 11.83 2.31 17.58
C TYR A 241 12.42 3.62 18.07
N THR A 242 13.58 3.98 17.58
CA THR A 242 14.28 5.20 18.03
C THR A 242 14.12 6.32 17.00
N TYR A 243 13.65 7.46 17.48
CA TYR A 243 13.55 8.69 16.68
C TYR A 243 14.40 9.77 17.32
N ILE A 244 15.04 10.57 16.47
CA ILE A 244 15.87 11.70 16.88
C ILE A 244 15.42 12.96 16.18
N ARG A 245 15.50 14.08 16.88
CA ARG A 245 15.46 15.41 16.29
C ARG A 245 16.87 16.02 16.31
N LEU A 246 17.34 16.40 15.13
CA LEU A 246 18.65 17.02 14.99
C LEU A 246 18.58 18.54 15.25
N LYS A 247 19.65 19.11 15.76
CA LYS A 247 19.82 20.57 15.86
C LYS A 247 19.82 21.20 14.45
N LYS A 248 19.50 22.47 14.35
CA LYS A 248 19.56 23.20 13.08
C LYS A 248 20.97 23.19 12.49
N ASN A 249 21.06 23.02 11.19
CA ASN A 249 22.32 23.06 10.41
C ASN A 249 23.37 22.01 10.82
N VAL A 250 22.96 20.85 11.32
CA VAL A 250 23.85 19.73 11.60
C VAL A 250 24.12 18.95 10.32
N ASP A 251 25.40 18.63 10.08
CA ASP A 251 25.80 17.72 9.01
C ASP A 251 25.45 16.28 9.38
N LEU A 252 24.65 15.60 8.55
CA LEU A 252 24.23 14.21 8.75
C LEU A 252 25.42 13.23 8.78
N ALA A 253 26.47 13.50 8.00
CA ALA A 253 27.66 12.67 7.99
C ALA A 253 28.34 12.67 9.37
N SER A 254 28.44 13.83 10.02
CA SER A 254 29.05 13.95 11.35
C SER A 254 28.30 13.18 12.45
N VAL A 255 27.00 12.96 12.29
CA VAL A 255 26.18 12.14 13.19
C VAL A 255 26.38 10.65 12.88
N SER A 256 26.32 10.28 11.60
CA SER A 256 26.46 8.88 11.16
C SER A 256 27.83 8.30 11.48
N ASP A 257 28.90 9.07 11.38
CA ASP A 257 30.26 8.63 11.68
C ASP A 257 30.43 8.15 13.12
N LYS A 258 29.61 8.66 14.05
CA LYS A 258 29.67 8.25 15.46
C LYS A 258 28.91 6.96 15.73
N PHE A 259 28.03 6.51 14.84
CA PHE A 259 27.21 5.33 15.06
C PHE A 259 28.03 4.04 15.24
N GLN A 260 29.08 3.86 14.45
CA GLN A 260 29.96 2.72 14.58
C GLN A 260 30.69 2.68 15.95
N THR A 261 31.06 3.84 16.46
CA THR A 261 31.69 3.94 17.77
C THR A 261 30.71 3.58 18.89
N ILE A 262 29.49 4.09 18.82
CA ILE A 262 28.42 3.77 19.76
C ILE A 262 28.09 2.27 19.69
N TYR A 263 27.91 1.72 18.48
CA TYR A 263 27.63 0.30 18.30
C TYR A 263 28.69 -0.56 18.97
N LYS A 264 29.96 -0.37 18.63
CA LYS A 264 31.08 -1.13 19.21
C LYS A 264 31.18 -0.97 20.73
N LYS A 265 30.90 0.23 21.27
CA LYS A 265 30.97 0.50 22.70
C LYS A 265 29.94 -0.26 23.51
N TYR A 266 28.70 -0.30 23.04
CA TYR A 266 27.57 -0.82 23.81
C TYR A 266 27.18 -2.24 23.43
N THR A 267 27.53 -2.72 22.22
CA THR A 267 27.20 -4.07 21.74
C THR A 267 28.45 -4.96 21.59
N ARG A 268 29.48 -4.76 22.40
CA ARG A 268 30.71 -5.53 22.33
C ARG A 268 30.48 -7.04 22.44
N HIS A 269 29.56 -7.46 23.32
CA HIS A 269 29.17 -8.84 23.50
C HIS A 269 28.56 -9.47 22.21
N LEU A 270 27.96 -8.69 21.32
CA LEU A 270 27.47 -9.15 20.03
C LEU A 270 28.57 -9.15 18.96
N THR A 271 29.49 -8.19 19.00
CA THR A 271 30.62 -8.12 18.07
C THR A 271 31.63 -9.25 18.34
N ASP A 272 31.80 -9.66 19.60
CA ASP A 272 32.67 -10.76 20.00
C ASP A 272 32.19 -12.13 19.46
N VAL A 273 30.89 -12.25 19.08
CA VAL A 273 30.31 -13.41 18.38
C VAL A 273 30.18 -13.20 16.86
N GLY A 274 30.92 -12.26 16.28
CA GLY A 274 30.99 -12.04 14.82
C GLY A 274 29.86 -11.20 14.18
N GLN A 275 28.88 -10.76 14.95
CA GLN A 275 27.79 -9.94 14.40
C GLN A 275 28.27 -8.51 14.10
N LYS A 276 28.17 -8.10 12.83
CA LYS A 276 28.43 -6.72 12.41
C LYS A 276 27.12 -6.02 12.17
N SER A 277 26.98 -4.82 12.71
CA SER A 277 25.79 -4.00 12.46
C SER A 277 26.14 -2.51 12.46
N ASN A 278 25.25 -1.73 11.94
CA ASN A 278 25.35 -0.28 11.87
C ASN A 278 23.99 0.37 12.09
N PHE A 279 23.97 1.62 12.54
CA PHE A 279 22.75 2.42 12.59
C PHE A 279 22.64 3.29 11.34
N ILE A 280 21.43 3.42 10.82
CA ILE A 280 21.13 4.21 9.62
C ILE A 280 20.11 5.28 9.95
N LEU A 281 20.35 6.53 9.49
CA LEU A 281 19.40 7.62 9.58
C LEU A 281 18.40 7.56 8.42
N GLN A 282 17.13 7.56 8.76
CA GLN A 282 16.04 7.64 7.80
C GLN A 282 15.15 8.84 8.10
N PRO A 283 15.02 9.82 7.17
CA PRO A 283 14.09 10.94 7.35
C PRO A 283 12.67 10.45 7.60
N VAL A 284 11.97 10.99 8.58
CA VAL A 284 10.59 10.55 8.93
C VAL A 284 9.65 10.63 7.73
N LYS A 285 9.73 11.69 6.93
CA LYS A 285 8.94 11.86 5.70
C LYS A 285 9.17 10.78 4.63
N SER A 286 10.27 10.05 4.71
CA SER A 286 10.61 9.01 3.74
C SER A 286 10.17 7.61 4.19
N ILE A 287 9.67 7.45 5.41
CA ILE A 287 9.28 6.15 5.96
C ILE A 287 8.16 5.55 5.10
N HIS A 288 7.03 6.23 5.00
CA HIS A 288 5.87 5.70 4.31
C HIS A 288 6.11 5.39 2.81
N THR A 289 6.84 6.25 2.10
CA THR A 289 7.01 6.13 0.64
C THR A 289 8.28 5.43 0.21
N GLY A 290 9.20 5.13 1.13
CA GLY A 290 10.52 4.62 0.77
C GLY A 290 11.06 3.51 1.64
N SER A 291 10.40 3.16 2.74
CA SER A 291 10.88 2.13 3.64
C SER A 291 10.31 0.75 3.31
N ARG A 292 11.19 -0.26 3.37
CA ARG A 292 10.86 -1.68 3.25
C ARG A 292 11.64 -2.48 4.30
N LEU A 293 11.76 -1.91 5.48
CA LEU A 293 12.49 -2.53 6.56
C LEU A 293 11.65 -3.63 7.21
N GLU A 294 12.32 -4.57 7.87
CA GLU A 294 11.64 -5.52 8.75
C GLU A 294 11.02 -4.78 9.94
N HIS A 295 9.94 -5.30 10.50
CA HIS A 295 9.23 -4.75 11.67
C HIS A 295 8.76 -3.28 11.51
N GLU A 296 8.19 -2.94 10.35
CA GLU A 296 7.57 -1.62 10.16
C GLU A 296 6.31 -1.47 11.00
N LEU A 297 6.11 -0.29 11.59
CA LEU A 297 4.92 0.02 12.42
C LEU A 297 3.63 0.17 11.59
N SER A 298 3.75 0.42 10.30
CA SER A 298 2.62 0.60 9.39
C SER A 298 2.92 0.02 8.00
N LEU A 299 1.85 -0.25 7.25
CA LEU A 299 1.99 -0.62 5.84
C LEU A 299 2.51 0.57 5.04
N ASN A 300 3.65 0.40 4.41
CA ASN A 300 4.30 1.43 3.62
C ASN A 300 3.95 1.33 2.13
N SER A 301 3.92 2.48 1.46
CA SER A 301 3.79 2.59 0.02
C SER A 301 5.15 2.42 -0.65
N ASP A 302 5.16 2.18 -1.98
CA ASP A 302 6.40 2.04 -2.74
C ASP A 302 6.59 3.24 -3.67
N ARG A 303 7.80 3.81 -3.69
CA ARG A 303 8.18 4.88 -4.63
C ARG A 303 7.90 4.50 -6.08
N LYS A 304 8.09 3.23 -6.46
CA LYS A 304 7.81 2.76 -7.82
C LYS A 304 6.32 2.81 -8.12
N THR A 305 5.47 2.45 -7.16
CA THR A 305 4.01 2.54 -7.27
C THR A 305 3.56 3.98 -7.45
N ILE A 306 4.10 4.90 -6.64
CA ILE A 306 3.82 6.34 -6.75
C ILE A 306 4.26 6.88 -8.12
N ALA A 307 5.45 6.50 -8.60
CA ALA A 307 5.92 6.89 -9.93
C ALA A 307 5.02 6.36 -11.05
N ALA A 308 4.53 5.12 -10.94
CA ALA A 308 3.58 4.55 -11.90
C ALA A 308 2.26 5.32 -11.91
N LEU A 309 1.75 5.72 -10.73
CA LEU A 309 0.53 6.54 -10.62
C LEU A 309 0.71 7.93 -11.26
N TYR A 310 1.86 8.58 -11.07
CA TYR A 310 2.19 9.82 -11.79
C TYR A 310 2.19 9.62 -13.28
N LEU A 311 2.83 8.54 -13.77
CA LEU A 311 2.87 8.23 -15.19
C LEU A 311 1.45 8.07 -15.75
N ILE A 312 0.57 7.35 -15.08
CA ILE A 312 -0.83 7.14 -15.49
C ILE A 312 -1.57 8.48 -15.54
N ALA A 313 -1.43 9.30 -14.49
CA ALA A 313 -2.07 10.61 -14.42
C ALA A 313 -1.67 11.48 -15.62
N PHE A 314 -0.36 11.56 -15.89
CA PHE A 314 0.14 12.32 -17.04
C PHE A 314 -0.26 11.72 -18.38
N LEU A 315 -0.27 10.39 -18.53
CA LEU A 315 -0.72 9.74 -19.76
C LEU A 315 -2.18 10.08 -20.08
N VAL A 316 -3.07 9.99 -19.10
CA VAL A 316 -4.48 10.28 -19.28
C VAL A 316 -4.71 11.77 -19.61
N LEU A 317 -4.00 12.67 -18.93
CA LEU A 317 -4.04 14.10 -19.24
C LEU A 317 -3.49 14.40 -20.64
N ALA A 318 -2.34 13.84 -21.00
CA ALA A 318 -1.74 13.99 -22.32
C ALA A 318 -2.66 13.46 -23.42
N MET A 319 -3.31 12.31 -23.20
CA MET A 319 -4.27 11.74 -24.13
C MET A 319 -5.45 12.69 -24.35
N SER A 320 -5.98 13.31 -23.31
CA SER A 320 -7.08 14.27 -23.46
C SER A 320 -6.66 15.50 -24.27
N TRP A 321 -5.47 16.04 -24.04
CA TRP A 321 -4.93 17.15 -24.86
C TRP A 321 -4.65 16.73 -26.30
N ILE A 322 -4.11 15.53 -26.51
CA ILE A 322 -3.86 14.98 -27.85
C ILE A 322 -5.17 14.86 -28.63
N ILE A 323 -6.22 14.36 -28.01
CA ILE A 323 -7.54 14.24 -28.65
C ILE A 323 -8.08 15.62 -28.99
N PHE A 324 -7.96 16.55 -28.05
CA PHE A 324 -8.34 17.95 -28.28
C PHE A 324 -7.58 18.57 -29.47
N ILE A 325 -6.25 18.39 -29.52
CA ILE A 325 -5.41 18.86 -30.65
C ILE A 325 -5.90 18.25 -31.97
N ASN A 326 -6.18 16.92 -31.97
CA ASN A 326 -6.69 16.25 -33.18
C ASN A 326 -8.03 16.82 -33.64
N PHE A 327 -8.93 17.18 -32.72
CA PHE A 327 -10.18 17.86 -33.07
C PHE A 327 -9.94 19.26 -33.59
N GLN A 328 -9.06 20.04 -33.00
CA GLN A 328 -8.71 21.39 -33.45
C GLN A 328 -8.03 21.40 -34.82
N ILE A 329 -7.11 20.48 -35.11
CA ILE A 329 -6.51 20.32 -36.44
C ILE A 329 -7.60 20.06 -37.48
N THR A 330 -8.55 19.21 -37.16
CA THR A 330 -9.66 18.84 -38.03
C THR A 330 -10.58 20.03 -38.33
N GLN A 331 -10.93 20.78 -37.29
CA GLN A 331 -11.71 22.01 -37.43
C GLN A 331 -10.95 23.09 -38.19
N SER A 332 -9.65 23.18 -38.00
CA SER A 332 -8.80 24.14 -38.70
C SER A 332 -8.83 23.94 -40.22
N VAL A 333 -8.79 22.69 -40.67
CA VAL A 333 -8.88 22.36 -42.09
C VAL A 333 -10.28 22.72 -42.67
N GLU A 334 -11.36 22.49 -41.92
CA GLU A 334 -12.71 22.90 -42.36
C GLU A 334 -12.85 24.43 -42.50
N ARG A 335 -12.12 25.20 -41.73
CA ARG A 335 -12.16 26.65 -41.68
C ARG A 335 -11.07 27.33 -42.55
N ALA A 336 -10.29 26.56 -43.30
CA ALA A 336 -9.19 27.09 -44.06
C ALA A 336 -9.63 28.20 -45.03
N LYS A 337 -10.76 28.00 -45.74
CA LYS A 337 -11.34 29.00 -46.67
C LYS A 337 -11.74 30.30 -45.93
N GLU A 338 -12.34 30.20 -44.74
CA GLU A 338 -12.71 31.35 -43.90
C GLU A 338 -11.48 32.19 -43.56
N PHE A 339 -10.40 31.51 -43.13
CA PHE A 339 -9.15 32.16 -42.75
C PHE A 339 -8.40 32.73 -43.97
N GLY A 340 -8.47 32.02 -45.11
CA GLY A 340 -7.95 32.53 -46.39
C GLY A 340 -8.62 33.83 -46.79
N LEU A 341 -9.96 33.89 -46.72
CA LEU A 341 -10.71 35.09 -47.01
C LEU A 341 -10.36 36.26 -46.08
N LYS A 342 -10.26 36.01 -44.77
CA LYS A 342 -9.84 37.00 -43.76
C LYS A 342 -8.44 37.56 -44.07
N LYS A 343 -7.49 36.75 -44.56
CA LYS A 343 -6.15 37.19 -44.96
C LYS A 343 -6.20 38.06 -46.19
N VAL A 344 -7.06 37.74 -47.17
CA VAL A 344 -7.24 38.57 -48.38
C VAL A 344 -7.81 39.96 -48.03
N VAL A 345 -8.71 40.01 -47.05
CA VAL A 345 -9.31 41.26 -46.54
C VAL A 345 -8.39 42.00 -45.56
N GLY A 346 -7.12 41.56 -45.38
CA GLY A 346 -6.11 42.27 -44.62
C GLY A 346 -5.96 41.88 -43.11
N ALA A 347 -6.54 40.76 -42.65
CA ALA A 347 -6.35 40.35 -41.30
C ALA A 347 -4.88 39.91 -41.05
N SER A 348 -4.25 40.46 -40.02
CA SER A 348 -2.88 40.10 -39.66
C SER A 348 -2.79 38.65 -39.14
N SER A 349 -1.66 37.99 -39.42
CA SER A 349 -1.39 36.63 -38.96
C SER A 349 -1.48 36.50 -37.45
N SER A 350 -1.02 37.49 -36.69
CA SER A 350 -1.09 37.55 -35.24
C SER A 350 -2.53 37.56 -34.72
N ASN A 351 -3.44 38.33 -35.33
CA ASN A 351 -4.84 38.37 -34.92
C ASN A 351 -5.55 37.04 -35.18
N LEU A 352 -5.21 36.36 -36.28
CA LEU A 352 -5.76 35.03 -36.58
C LEU A 352 -5.26 33.97 -35.64
N LEU A 353 -3.97 34.00 -35.28
CA LEU A 353 -3.36 33.14 -34.30
C LEU A 353 -4.02 33.30 -32.93
N LEU A 354 -4.14 34.56 -32.48
CA LEU A 354 -4.79 34.87 -31.20
C LEU A 354 -6.25 34.39 -31.17
N GLN A 355 -6.99 34.53 -32.28
CA GLN A 355 -8.38 34.05 -32.37
C GLN A 355 -8.48 32.54 -32.14
N ILE A 356 -7.55 31.73 -32.69
CA ILE A 356 -7.58 30.27 -32.55
C ILE A 356 -7.16 29.86 -31.11
N ILE A 357 -6.12 30.52 -30.58
CA ILE A 357 -5.68 30.26 -29.19
C ILE A 357 -6.78 30.61 -28.19
N LEU A 358 -7.45 31.75 -28.35
CA LEU A 358 -8.58 32.16 -27.49
C LEU A 358 -9.74 31.17 -27.56
N GLN A 359 -10.05 30.66 -28.77
CA GLN A 359 -11.06 29.60 -28.92
C GLN A 359 -10.65 28.33 -28.14
N SER A 360 -9.38 27.92 -28.23
CA SER A 360 -8.84 26.79 -27.49
C SER A 360 -8.98 27.03 -25.98
N VAL A 361 -8.57 28.19 -25.48
CA VAL A 361 -8.67 28.56 -24.06
C VAL A 361 -10.11 28.52 -23.57
N ILE A 362 -11.10 29.06 -24.34
CA ILE A 362 -12.50 29.06 -23.92
C ILE A 362 -13.05 27.62 -23.76
N ILE A 363 -12.71 26.72 -24.69
CA ILE A 363 -13.14 25.32 -24.62
C ILE A 363 -12.49 24.65 -23.42
N ASN A 364 -11.18 24.87 -23.17
CA ASN A 364 -10.48 24.35 -22.03
C ASN A 364 -11.02 24.90 -20.71
N VAL A 365 -11.34 26.20 -20.60
CA VAL A 365 -11.95 26.79 -19.40
C VAL A 365 -13.28 26.11 -19.06
N ALA A 366 -14.11 25.81 -20.06
CA ALA A 366 -15.33 25.04 -19.85
C ALA A 366 -15.02 23.62 -19.33
N GLY A 367 -14.01 22.97 -19.94
CA GLY A 367 -13.53 21.67 -19.49
C GLY A 367 -12.99 21.68 -18.06
N ILE A 368 -12.20 22.71 -17.70
CA ILE A 368 -11.67 22.92 -16.35
C ILE A 368 -12.81 23.07 -15.33
N ALA A 369 -13.79 23.95 -15.62
CA ALA A 369 -14.91 24.17 -14.73
C ALA A 369 -15.71 22.88 -14.46
N LEU A 370 -15.98 22.10 -15.51
CA LEU A 370 -16.65 20.81 -15.37
C LEU A 370 -15.75 19.76 -14.65
N ALA A 371 -14.43 19.77 -14.88
CA ALA A 371 -13.50 18.88 -14.22
C ALA A 371 -13.46 19.13 -12.71
N PHE A 372 -13.45 20.38 -12.28
CA PHE A 372 -13.59 20.73 -10.86
C PHE A 372 -14.95 20.28 -10.30
N GLY A 373 -16.03 20.47 -11.06
CA GLY A 373 -17.36 19.99 -10.67
C GLY A 373 -17.38 18.46 -10.45
N ILE A 374 -16.84 17.69 -11.38
CA ILE A 374 -16.72 16.23 -11.26
C ILE A 374 -15.82 15.86 -10.08
N PHE A 375 -14.67 16.53 -9.92
CA PHE A 375 -13.76 16.26 -8.81
C PHE A 375 -14.44 16.42 -7.45
N PHE A 376 -15.14 17.53 -7.22
CA PHE A 376 -15.83 17.75 -5.95
C PHE A 376 -17.02 16.80 -5.74
N LEU A 377 -17.68 16.37 -6.83
CA LEU A 377 -18.78 15.41 -6.76
C LEU A 377 -18.29 14.01 -6.35
N PHE A 378 -17.18 13.55 -6.90
CA PHE A 378 -16.65 12.19 -6.68
C PHE A 378 -15.59 12.10 -5.60
N ARG A 379 -15.12 13.22 -5.06
CA ARG A 379 -14.10 13.26 -4.01
C ARG A 379 -14.46 12.38 -2.83
N GLY A 380 -15.65 12.51 -2.28
CA GLY A 380 -16.06 11.75 -1.10
C GLY A 380 -16.13 10.23 -1.34
N GLN A 381 -16.61 9.80 -2.53
CA GLN A 381 -16.62 8.39 -2.89
C GLN A 381 -15.20 7.84 -3.03
N MET A 382 -14.29 8.64 -3.60
CA MET A 382 -12.88 8.26 -3.71
C MET A 382 -12.20 8.18 -2.33
N GLU A 383 -12.45 9.14 -1.45
CA GLU A 383 -11.95 9.12 -0.07
C GLU A 383 -12.44 7.87 0.66
N ASN A 384 -13.71 7.52 0.56
CA ASN A 384 -14.26 6.30 1.16
C ASN A 384 -13.65 5.02 0.58
N TYR A 385 -13.50 4.95 -0.75
CA TYR A 385 -12.87 3.79 -1.42
C TYR A 385 -11.42 3.59 -1.00
N LEU A 386 -10.68 4.68 -0.83
CA LEU A 386 -9.29 4.67 -0.40
C LEU A 386 -9.14 4.51 1.12
N GLY A 387 -10.22 4.66 1.89
CA GLY A 387 -10.21 4.64 3.34
C GLY A 387 -9.66 5.93 3.96
N LEU A 388 -9.76 7.04 3.23
CA LEU A 388 -9.24 8.35 3.64
C LEU A 388 -10.38 9.19 4.23
N LYS A 389 -10.62 9.14 5.49
CA LYS A 389 -11.72 9.84 6.19
C LYS A 389 -11.71 11.37 5.98
N ASN A 390 -12.14 11.86 4.81
CA ASN A 390 -12.17 13.29 4.41
C ASN A 390 -10.81 14.03 4.50
N GLN A 391 -9.72 13.33 4.20
CA GLN A 391 -8.36 13.85 4.42
C GLN A 391 -7.56 14.14 3.15
N LEU A 392 -8.18 14.15 1.97
CA LEU A 392 -7.45 14.59 0.79
C LEU A 392 -6.99 16.06 0.98
N PRO A 393 -5.69 16.35 0.83
CA PRO A 393 -5.13 17.67 1.09
C PRO A 393 -5.51 18.68 0.00
N VAL A 394 -6.79 19.08 -0.05
CA VAL A 394 -7.27 20.06 -1.02
C VAL A 394 -6.95 21.47 -0.54
N THR A 395 -5.73 21.92 -0.82
CA THR A 395 -5.30 23.28 -0.49
C THR A 395 -5.53 24.23 -1.68
N SER A 396 -5.67 25.52 -1.40
CA SER A 396 -5.76 26.57 -2.43
C SER A 396 -4.54 26.60 -3.35
N VAL A 397 -3.37 26.20 -2.84
CA VAL A 397 -2.13 26.12 -3.61
C VAL A 397 -2.24 25.03 -4.71
N TYR A 398 -2.72 23.85 -4.38
CA TYR A 398 -2.92 22.78 -5.37
C TYR A 398 -3.95 23.16 -6.42
N LEU A 399 -5.07 23.78 -5.99
CA LEU A 399 -6.09 24.24 -6.93
C LEU A 399 -5.51 25.28 -7.91
N LEU A 400 -4.70 26.21 -7.43
CA LEU A 400 -4.03 27.19 -8.28
C LEU A 400 -3.04 26.51 -9.24
N GLN A 401 -2.26 25.55 -8.76
CA GLN A 401 -1.33 24.79 -9.62
C GLN A 401 -2.07 24.06 -10.75
N PHE A 402 -3.22 23.45 -10.49
CA PHE A 402 -4.04 22.84 -11.54
C PHE A 402 -4.55 23.87 -12.55
N ILE A 403 -5.06 25.01 -12.10
CA ILE A 403 -5.52 26.07 -13.00
C ILE A 403 -4.36 26.51 -13.90
N VAL A 404 -3.17 26.74 -13.35
CA VAL A 404 -1.98 27.15 -14.12
C VAL A 404 -1.58 26.04 -15.11
N LEU A 405 -1.51 24.80 -14.68
CA LEU A 405 -1.17 23.64 -15.53
C LEU A 405 -2.16 23.49 -16.69
N PHE A 406 -3.47 23.56 -16.40
CA PHE A 406 -4.50 23.37 -17.40
C PHE A 406 -4.58 24.53 -18.39
N ILE A 407 -4.37 25.77 -17.94
CA ILE A 407 -4.29 26.95 -18.82
C ILE A 407 -3.03 26.87 -19.71
N ALA A 408 -1.89 26.46 -19.15
CA ALA A 408 -0.68 26.23 -19.92
C ALA A 408 -0.92 25.17 -21.01
N GLY A 409 -1.56 24.04 -20.65
CA GLY A 409 -1.96 23.00 -21.59
C GLY A 409 -2.95 23.50 -22.65
N ALA A 410 -3.89 24.35 -22.26
CA ALA A 410 -4.84 24.96 -23.21
C ALA A 410 -4.14 25.84 -24.26
N ILE A 411 -3.14 26.62 -23.84
CA ILE A 411 -2.33 27.44 -24.74
C ILE A 411 -1.49 26.56 -25.66
N LEU A 412 -0.75 25.61 -25.09
CA LEU A 412 0.11 24.69 -25.85
C LEU A 412 -0.69 23.87 -26.87
N SER A 413 -1.85 23.36 -26.50
CA SER A 413 -2.72 22.60 -27.39
C SER A 413 -3.34 23.43 -28.50
N GLY A 414 -3.45 24.76 -28.34
CA GLY A 414 -3.93 25.69 -29.34
C GLY A 414 -2.84 26.18 -30.30
N ILE A 415 -1.57 26.17 -29.90
CA ILE A 415 -0.46 26.72 -30.71
C ILE A 415 -0.31 25.98 -32.04
N TYR A 416 -0.22 24.64 -32.01
CA TYR A 416 0.04 23.85 -33.19
C TYR A 416 -1.07 23.97 -34.26
N PRO A 417 -2.38 23.82 -33.94
CA PRO A 417 -3.46 24.08 -34.88
C PRO A 417 -3.47 25.52 -35.46
N ALA A 418 -3.13 26.49 -34.60
CA ALA A 418 -3.05 27.89 -35.01
C ALA A 418 -1.91 28.13 -36.00
N TYR A 419 -0.70 27.60 -35.69
CA TYR A 419 0.47 27.69 -36.58
C TYR A 419 0.18 27.07 -37.95
N LEU A 420 -0.48 25.93 -37.99
CA LEU A 420 -0.81 25.21 -39.22
C LEU A 420 -1.66 26.02 -40.20
N LEU A 421 -2.56 26.84 -39.68
CA LEU A 421 -3.39 27.73 -40.52
C LEU A 421 -2.69 29.06 -40.87
N VAL A 422 -2.00 29.62 -39.89
CA VAL A 422 -1.42 30.96 -40.02
C VAL A 422 -0.15 30.95 -40.88
N SER A 423 0.61 29.87 -40.91
CA SER A 423 1.83 29.75 -41.73
C SER A 423 1.59 29.68 -43.23
N LYS A 424 0.35 29.39 -43.66
CA LYS A 424 0.02 29.24 -45.10
C LYS A 424 -0.42 30.55 -45.75
N GLN A 425 -0.08 30.68 -47.03
CA GLN A 425 -0.53 31.85 -47.84
C GLN A 425 -2.04 31.79 -48.13
N ALA A 426 -2.68 32.94 -48.29
CA ALA A 426 -4.12 33.05 -48.57
C ALA A 426 -4.54 32.22 -49.79
N GLN A 427 -3.75 32.22 -50.85
CA GLN A 427 -4.01 31.49 -52.09
C GLN A 427 -4.05 29.95 -51.83
N GLN A 428 -3.18 29.45 -50.97
CA GLN A 428 -3.13 28.02 -50.60
C GLN A 428 -4.36 27.61 -49.78
N LEU A 429 -4.81 28.49 -48.86
CA LEU A 429 -5.99 28.27 -48.01
C LEU A 429 -7.29 28.29 -48.82
N LEU A 430 -7.36 29.07 -49.92
CA LEU A 430 -8.54 29.18 -50.78
C LEU A 430 -8.57 28.09 -51.84
N SER A 431 -7.44 27.54 -52.23
CA SER A 431 -7.36 26.49 -53.25
C SER A 431 -7.79 25.14 -52.67
N ASN A 432 -8.49 24.31 -53.48
CA ASN A 432 -8.84 22.94 -53.08
C ASN A 432 -7.63 22.04 -52.86
N LYS A 433 -6.42 22.49 -53.25
CA LYS A 433 -5.17 21.78 -53.08
C LYS A 433 -4.68 21.72 -51.62
N PHE A 434 -5.18 22.62 -50.72
CA PHE A 434 -4.88 22.55 -49.27
C PHE A 434 -5.39 21.24 -48.64
N ASN A 435 -6.42 20.64 -49.19
CA ASN A 435 -6.97 19.35 -48.74
C ASN A 435 -6.16 18.11 -49.20
N GLN A 436 -5.20 18.27 -50.13
CA GLN A 436 -4.57 17.12 -50.81
C GLN A 436 -3.14 16.80 -50.37
N LYS A 437 -2.39 17.68 -49.71
CA LYS A 437 -1.00 17.44 -49.39
C LYS A 437 -0.70 17.56 -47.88
N ASN A 438 -0.35 16.46 -47.29
CA ASN A 438 0.55 16.14 -46.13
C ASN A 438 0.64 17.08 -44.90
N ASP A 439 0.08 18.27 -44.88
CA ASP A 439 0.25 19.24 -43.80
C ASP A 439 -0.59 18.86 -42.60
N GLY A 440 0.08 18.52 -41.51
CA GLY A 440 -0.53 18.06 -40.23
C GLY A 440 -0.96 16.59 -40.21
N PHE A 441 -0.85 15.84 -41.32
CA PHE A 441 -1.28 14.45 -41.38
C PHE A 441 -0.32 13.48 -40.63
N ILE A 442 0.97 13.80 -40.69
CA ILE A 442 2.01 12.99 -39.99
C ILE A 442 1.88 13.17 -38.48
N VAL A 443 1.79 14.41 -38.01
CA VAL A 443 1.66 14.69 -36.55
C VAL A 443 0.40 14.05 -36.00
N ARG A 444 -0.74 14.19 -36.71
CA ARG A 444 -1.98 13.54 -36.32
C ARG A 444 -1.86 12.02 -36.21
N ARG A 445 -1.17 11.37 -37.14
CA ARG A 445 -0.91 9.91 -37.09
C ARG A 445 -0.07 9.54 -35.88
N MET A 446 1.00 10.28 -35.62
CA MET A 446 1.86 10.06 -34.43
C MET A 446 1.06 10.21 -33.13
N LEU A 447 0.21 11.25 -33.04
CA LEU A 447 -0.64 11.47 -31.87
C LEU A 447 -1.64 10.32 -31.64
N ILE A 448 -2.24 9.79 -32.71
CA ILE A 448 -3.14 8.63 -32.65
C ILE A 448 -2.37 7.37 -32.22
N MET A 449 -1.20 7.13 -32.81
CA MET A 449 -0.37 5.97 -32.46
C MET A 449 0.07 6.03 -31.00
N PHE A 450 0.49 7.20 -30.50
CA PHE A 450 0.81 7.39 -29.09
C PHE A 450 -0.38 7.10 -28.17
N GLN A 451 -1.58 7.62 -28.50
CA GLN A 451 -2.80 7.40 -27.75
C GLN A 451 -3.16 5.91 -27.64
N PHE A 452 -3.11 5.17 -28.77
CA PHE A 452 -3.38 3.73 -28.75
C PHE A 452 -2.26 2.97 -28.02
N ALA A 453 -1.00 3.35 -28.20
CA ALA A 453 0.12 2.71 -27.49
C ALA A 453 -0.03 2.86 -25.97
N ALA A 454 -0.38 4.05 -25.48
CA ALA A 454 -0.66 4.29 -24.08
C ALA A 454 -1.83 3.45 -23.56
N SER A 455 -2.95 3.41 -24.31
CA SER A 455 -4.12 2.59 -23.93
C SER A 455 -3.83 1.10 -23.92
N ILE A 456 -3.09 0.60 -24.92
CA ILE A 456 -2.67 -0.82 -24.98
C ILE A 456 -1.71 -1.14 -23.84
N GLY A 457 -0.76 -0.26 -23.56
CA GLY A 457 0.17 -0.41 -22.43
C GLY A 457 -0.57 -0.49 -21.09
N LEU A 458 -1.56 0.37 -20.86
CA LEU A 458 -2.41 0.32 -19.68
C LEU A 458 -3.27 -0.94 -19.62
N LEU A 459 -3.84 -1.41 -20.73
CA LEU A 459 -4.58 -2.67 -20.79
C LEU A 459 -3.71 -3.87 -20.39
N ILE A 460 -2.49 -3.93 -20.92
CA ILE A 460 -1.52 -4.97 -20.55
C ILE A 460 -1.19 -4.88 -19.06
N ALA A 461 -0.83 -3.70 -18.58
CA ALA A 461 -0.47 -3.49 -17.18
C ALA A 461 -1.60 -3.90 -16.23
N THR A 462 -2.82 -3.45 -16.50
CA THR A 462 -3.98 -3.79 -15.69
C THR A 462 -4.28 -5.28 -15.69
N THR A 463 -4.21 -5.94 -16.85
CA THR A 463 -4.42 -7.39 -16.94
C THR A 463 -3.38 -8.17 -16.12
N VAL A 464 -2.11 -7.76 -16.19
CA VAL A 464 -1.03 -8.37 -15.40
C VAL A 464 -1.24 -8.15 -13.90
N ILE A 465 -1.59 -6.93 -13.49
CA ILE A 465 -1.84 -6.60 -12.07
C ILE A 465 -3.02 -7.40 -11.53
N ILE A 466 -4.16 -7.42 -12.23
CA ILE A 466 -5.33 -8.21 -11.80
C ILE A 466 -4.96 -9.69 -11.70
N ARG A 467 -4.21 -10.21 -12.67
CA ARG A 467 -3.80 -11.61 -12.66
C ARG A 467 -2.87 -11.92 -11.49
N GLN A 468 -1.92 -11.04 -11.18
CA GLN A 468 -1.02 -11.20 -10.03
C GLN A 468 -1.79 -11.17 -8.70
N VAL A 469 -2.71 -10.23 -8.52
CA VAL A 469 -3.55 -10.16 -7.32
C VAL A 469 -4.44 -11.41 -7.19
N THR A 470 -5.06 -11.83 -8.29
CA THR A 470 -5.88 -13.07 -8.31
C THR A 470 -5.04 -14.31 -8.02
N PHE A 471 -3.82 -14.37 -8.56
CA PHE A 471 -2.88 -15.47 -8.28
C PHE A 471 -2.53 -15.53 -6.79
N MET A 472 -2.21 -14.41 -6.17
CA MET A 472 -1.92 -14.37 -4.73
C MET A 472 -3.12 -14.76 -3.87
N LYS A 473 -4.32 -14.34 -4.25
CA LYS A 473 -5.56 -14.70 -3.55
C LYS A 473 -5.89 -16.20 -3.62
N ASN A 474 -5.64 -16.80 -4.76
CA ASN A 474 -6.01 -18.19 -5.03
C ASN A 474 -4.85 -19.18 -4.77
N LYS A 475 -3.69 -18.65 -4.32
CA LYS A 475 -2.56 -19.51 -4.02
C LYS A 475 -2.87 -20.35 -2.78
N GLU A 476 -2.62 -21.65 -2.89
CA GLU A 476 -2.71 -22.55 -1.76
C GLU A 476 -1.73 -22.11 -0.66
N LEU A 477 -2.26 -21.86 0.51
CA LEU A 477 -1.46 -21.39 1.65
C LEU A 477 -0.67 -22.51 2.31
N GLY A 478 -0.93 -23.77 2.00
CA GLY A 478 -0.31 -24.95 2.60
C GLY A 478 -0.93 -25.37 3.94
N ILE A 479 -1.93 -24.63 4.40
CA ILE A 479 -2.69 -24.88 5.63
C ILE A 479 -4.18 -24.50 5.44
N THR A 480 -5.03 -25.02 6.29
CA THR A 480 -6.46 -24.71 6.31
C THR A 480 -6.71 -23.44 7.14
N ILE A 481 -7.26 -22.41 6.50
CA ILE A 481 -7.67 -21.16 7.19
C ILE A 481 -9.16 -20.86 7.06
N ASN A 482 -9.86 -21.60 6.20
CA ASN A 482 -11.28 -21.43 6.02
C ASN A 482 -12.04 -21.85 7.27
N GLN A 483 -13.01 -21.02 7.67
CA GLN A 483 -13.82 -21.27 8.87
C GLN A 483 -12.99 -21.32 10.17
N THR A 484 -11.84 -20.66 10.19
CA THR A 484 -11.07 -20.48 11.42
C THR A 484 -11.19 -19.06 11.91
N ALA A 485 -11.51 -18.91 13.20
CA ALA A 485 -11.46 -17.64 13.88
C ALA A 485 -10.57 -17.72 15.11
N TYR A 486 -10.01 -16.59 15.49
CA TYR A 486 -9.10 -16.48 16.61
C TYR A 486 -9.49 -15.35 17.56
N SER A 487 -9.11 -15.52 18.81
CA SER A 487 -9.07 -14.48 19.83
C SER A 487 -7.70 -14.46 20.48
N TYR A 488 -7.34 -13.34 21.11
CA TYR A 488 -6.19 -13.37 22.02
C TYR A 488 -6.46 -14.31 23.20
N THR A 489 -5.40 -14.95 23.72
CA THR A 489 -5.51 -15.69 24.98
C THR A 489 -6.01 -14.76 26.08
N PRO A 490 -6.89 -15.24 27.00
CA PRO A 490 -7.41 -14.40 28.06
C PRO A 490 -6.29 -13.82 28.93
N MET A 491 -6.22 -12.50 29.00
CA MET A 491 -5.18 -11.80 29.75
C MET A 491 -5.27 -12.05 31.26
N SER A 492 -6.48 -12.41 31.72
CA SER A 492 -6.71 -12.82 33.11
C SER A 492 -5.91 -14.08 33.54
N LEU A 493 -5.39 -14.80 32.56
CA LEU A 493 -4.56 -16.00 32.81
C LEU A 493 -3.08 -15.68 32.99
N ILE A 494 -2.62 -14.49 32.60
CA ILE A 494 -1.21 -14.12 32.69
C ILE A 494 -0.73 -14.23 34.13
N LYS A 495 0.35 -14.99 34.34
CA LYS A 495 1.02 -15.18 35.63
C LYS A 495 0.17 -15.70 36.80
N LYS A 496 -0.93 -16.35 36.50
CA LYS A 496 -1.74 -16.99 37.53
C LYS A 496 -1.42 -18.47 37.67
N GLU A 497 -1.26 -18.90 38.87
CA GLU A 497 -1.19 -20.33 39.22
C GLU A 497 -2.48 -21.03 38.73
N GLY A 498 -2.34 -22.17 38.03
CA GLY A 498 -3.46 -22.88 37.43
C GLY A 498 -4.01 -22.29 36.10
N ALA A 499 -3.40 -21.25 35.56
CA ALA A 499 -3.80 -20.63 34.28
C ALA A 499 -3.87 -21.64 33.13
N THR A 500 -2.84 -22.46 33.01
CA THR A 500 -2.75 -23.54 32.01
C THR A 500 -3.92 -24.50 32.11
N GLN A 501 -4.24 -24.95 33.32
CA GLN A 501 -5.33 -25.89 33.55
C GLN A 501 -6.68 -25.27 33.22
N LYS A 502 -6.87 -24.00 33.57
CA LYS A 502 -8.10 -23.26 33.26
C LYS A 502 -8.30 -23.09 31.74
N LEU A 503 -7.23 -22.79 31.02
CA LEU A 503 -7.27 -22.68 29.56
C LEU A 503 -7.55 -24.04 28.91
N ILE A 504 -6.92 -25.11 29.37
CA ILE A 504 -7.18 -26.47 28.90
C ILE A 504 -8.65 -26.84 29.13
N SER A 505 -9.20 -26.58 30.31
CA SER A 505 -10.61 -26.84 30.61
C SER A 505 -11.56 -26.03 29.71
N PHE A 506 -11.23 -24.77 29.45
CA PHE A 506 -11.97 -23.95 28.50
C PHE A 506 -11.92 -24.54 27.09
N MET A 507 -10.74 -24.95 26.61
CA MET A 507 -10.55 -25.55 25.29
C MET A 507 -11.33 -26.87 25.16
N GLU A 508 -11.37 -27.69 26.19
CA GLU A 508 -12.18 -28.90 26.21
C GLU A 508 -13.67 -28.62 26.16
N ASP A 509 -14.13 -27.60 26.87
CA ASP A 509 -15.53 -27.20 26.88
C ASP A 509 -16.01 -26.67 25.52
N ILE A 510 -15.19 -25.80 24.90
CA ILE A 510 -15.56 -25.26 23.56
C ILE A 510 -15.49 -26.32 22.47
N ASN A 511 -14.61 -27.32 22.58
CA ASN A 511 -14.56 -28.45 21.64
C ASN A 511 -15.77 -29.37 21.71
N ARG A 512 -16.58 -29.28 22.77
CA ARG A 512 -17.86 -30.00 22.89
C ARG A 512 -19.05 -29.23 22.35
N LEU A 513 -18.85 -27.98 21.96
CA LEU A 513 -19.93 -27.17 21.41
C LEU A 513 -20.32 -27.66 20.01
N PRO A 514 -21.61 -27.79 19.71
CA PRO A 514 -22.05 -28.04 18.35
C PRO A 514 -21.56 -26.97 17.39
N GLY A 515 -21.04 -27.34 16.25
CA GLY A 515 -20.48 -26.40 15.28
C GLY A 515 -19.00 -26.04 15.50
N VAL A 516 -18.36 -26.50 16.58
CA VAL A 516 -16.91 -26.42 16.78
C VAL A 516 -16.29 -27.77 16.41
N LYS A 517 -15.39 -27.78 15.43
CA LYS A 517 -14.69 -28.98 15.01
C LYS A 517 -13.44 -29.25 15.85
N SER A 518 -12.65 -28.24 16.09
CA SER A 518 -11.44 -28.31 16.94
C SER A 518 -11.02 -26.91 17.34
N SER A 519 -10.20 -26.82 18.39
CA SER A 519 -9.56 -25.58 18.81
C SER A 519 -8.11 -25.81 19.20
N THR A 520 -7.27 -24.77 19.08
CA THR A 520 -5.82 -24.82 19.38
C THR A 520 -5.36 -23.52 20.00
N VAL A 521 -4.25 -23.58 20.71
CA VAL A 521 -3.53 -22.42 21.22
C VAL A 521 -2.15 -22.36 20.61
N SER A 522 -1.76 -21.17 20.15
CA SER A 522 -0.42 -20.93 19.59
C SER A 522 0.07 -19.53 19.90
N SER A 523 1.38 -19.34 19.92
CA SER A 523 2.02 -18.04 20.17
C SER A 523 1.81 -17.05 19.02
N CYS A 524 1.57 -17.55 17.81
CA CYS A 524 1.23 -16.79 16.62
C CYS A 524 0.26 -17.60 15.77
N ILE A 525 -0.51 -16.91 14.93
CA ILE A 525 -1.46 -17.53 14.01
C ILE A 525 -1.06 -17.24 12.56
N PRO A 526 -1.44 -18.11 11.62
CA PRO A 526 -1.32 -17.81 10.21
C PRO A 526 -2.02 -16.49 9.85
N GLY A 527 -1.35 -15.67 9.03
CA GLY A 527 -1.81 -14.32 8.70
C GLY A 527 -1.18 -13.21 9.55
N LYS A 528 -0.40 -13.56 10.57
CA LYS A 528 0.37 -12.58 11.37
C LYS A 528 1.85 -12.87 11.33
N GLU A 529 2.66 -11.82 11.50
CA GLU A 529 4.12 -11.94 11.59
C GLU A 529 4.50 -12.71 12.84
N ILE A 530 5.49 -13.59 12.74
CA ILE A 530 6.03 -14.32 13.89
C ILE A 530 6.82 -13.35 14.74
N ASN A 531 6.45 -13.22 16.01
CA ASN A 531 7.09 -12.28 16.92
C ASN A 531 8.44 -12.76 17.44
N PHE A 532 8.71 -14.05 17.34
CA PHE A 532 9.89 -14.66 17.91
C PHE A 532 10.79 -15.24 16.82
N HIS A 533 12.00 -14.69 16.71
CA HIS A 533 13.03 -15.18 15.81
C HIS A 533 14.31 -15.42 16.55
N SER A 534 15.06 -16.43 16.14
CA SER A 534 16.41 -16.69 16.64
C SER A 534 17.37 -16.97 15.48
N ASN A 535 18.53 -16.35 15.54
CA ASN A 535 19.63 -16.55 14.58
C ASN A 535 20.72 -17.49 15.10
N ASN A 536 20.55 -18.02 16.30
CA ASN A 536 21.49 -18.92 16.95
C ASN A 536 20.92 -20.34 16.98
N ILE A 537 20.58 -20.87 15.80
CA ILE A 537 20.00 -22.19 15.59
C ILE A 537 20.89 -22.96 14.63
N TYR A 538 21.37 -24.13 15.06
CA TYR A 538 22.29 -24.95 14.29
C TYR A 538 22.18 -26.42 14.65
N PRO A 539 22.51 -27.39 13.77
CA PRO A 539 22.53 -28.80 14.07
C PRO A 539 23.57 -29.12 15.15
N SER A 540 23.25 -29.98 16.09
CA SER A 540 24.16 -30.43 17.11
C SER A 540 25.44 -31.03 16.49
N GLY A 541 26.62 -30.58 16.96
CA GLY A 541 27.92 -30.98 16.40
C GLY A 541 28.40 -30.19 15.17
N LYS A 542 27.68 -29.17 14.71
CA LYS A 542 28.08 -28.28 13.61
C LYS A 542 27.92 -26.82 14.00
N PRO A 543 28.66 -26.29 14.95
CA PRO A 543 28.46 -24.92 15.46
C PRO A 543 28.75 -23.81 14.45
N ASP A 544 29.45 -24.11 13.35
CA ASP A 544 29.95 -23.12 12.41
C ASP A 544 28.87 -22.60 11.40
N LYS A 545 27.63 -23.05 11.48
CA LYS A 545 26.51 -22.58 10.63
C LYS A 545 25.52 -21.67 11.38
N ARG A 546 26.04 -20.69 12.08
CA ARG A 546 25.23 -19.64 12.70
C ARG A 546 24.93 -18.56 11.66
N GLY A 547 23.76 -17.95 11.71
CA GLY A 547 23.45 -16.74 10.94
C GLY A 547 22.14 -16.72 10.16
N ASP A 548 21.46 -17.84 9.94
CA ASP A 548 20.12 -17.82 9.39
C ASP A 548 19.11 -17.48 10.49
N ASN A 549 18.11 -16.64 10.17
CA ASN A 549 17.06 -16.26 11.08
C ASN A 549 15.91 -17.27 10.98
N PHE A 550 15.49 -17.86 12.06
CA PHE A 550 14.40 -18.83 12.13
C PHE A 550 13.25 -18.27 12.94
N GLY A 551 12.04 -18.36 12.41
CA GLY A 551 10.83 -18.11 13.17
C GLY A 551 10.58 -19.24 14.18
N ILE A 552 10.15 -18.87 15.37
CA ILE A 552 9.81 -19.84 16.44
C ILE A 552 8.32 -19.72 16.75
N LEU A 553 7.59 -20.81 16.54
CA LEU A 553 6.17 -20.91 16.82
C LEU A 553 5.93 -21.93 17.93
N ASN A 554 5.30 -21.49 19.00
CA ASN A 554 4.88 -22.38 20.07
C ASN A 554 3.42 -22.70 19.91
N LEU A 555 3.09 -23.96 20.06
CA LEU A 555 1.74 -24.45 19.76
C LEU A 555 1.39 -25.67 20.64
N ASP A 556 0.11 -25.97 20.70
CA ASP A 556 -0.37 -27.21 21.33
C ASP A 556 -0.50 -28.36 20.29
N TYR A 557 -0.77 -29.56 20.76
CA TYR A 557 -0.88 -30.73 19.91
C TYR A 557 -2.06 -30.70 18.96
N ARG A 558 -3.11 -29.90 19.22
CA ARG A 558 -4.30 -29.77 18.38
C ARG A 558 -4.09 -28.82 17.18
N PHE A 559 -2.94 -28.19 17.07
CA PHE A 559 -2.61 -27.32 15.93
C PHE A 559 -2.82 -28.04 14.59
N GLN A 560 -2.45 -29.32 14.51
CA GLN A 560 -2.66 -30.10 13.30
C GLN A 560 -4.14 -30.31 12.97
N ASP A 561 -5.03 -30.42 13.97
CA ASP A 561 -6.45 -30.66 13.76
C ASP A 561 -7.16 -29.40 13.23
N VAL A 562 -6.65 -28.23 13.60
CA VAL A 562 -7.19 -26.92 13.18
C VAL A 562 -6.64 -26.50 11.83
N PHE A 563 -5.32 -26.56 11.62
CA PHE A 563 -4.65 -26.01 10.45
C PHE A 563 -4.28 -27.04 9.40
N ASN A 564 -4.28 -28.35 9.76
CA ASN A 564 -3.99 -29.47 8.89
C ASN A 564 -2.73 -29.31 8.01
N PRO A 565 -1.56 -29.00 8.60
CA PRO A 565 -0.33 -28.87 7.83
C PRO A 565 0.05 -30.21 7.22
N LYS A 566 0.52 -30.21 5.97
CA LYS A 566 0.94 -31.44 5.28
C LYS A 566 2.25 -31.94 5.86
N ILE A 567 2.25 -33.14 6.45
CA ILE A 567 3.43 -33.80 7.01
C ILE A 567 4.23 -34.45 5.86
N LEU A 568 5.54 -34.20 5.81
CA LEU A 568 6.48 -34.78 4.84
C LEU A 568 7.20 -36.01 5.42
N ALA A 569 7.65 -35.89 6.66
CA ALA A 569 8.31 -36.98 7.38
C ALA A 569 8.04 -36.88 8.88
N GLY A 570 8.08 -38.01 9.59
CA GLY A 570 7.81 -38.06 11.02
C GLY A 570 6.35 -37.79 11.39
N ARG A 571 6.10 -37.02 12.43
CA ARG A 571 4.77 -36.69 12.93
C ARG A 571 4.70 -35.32 13.59
N MET A 572 3.49 -34.79 13.76
CA MET A 572 3.21 -33.66 14.63
C MET A 572 3.17 -34.09 16.12
N PHE A 573 3.01 -33.12 16.98
CA PHE A 573 2.89 -33.34 18.42
C PHE A 573 1.61 -34.09 18.78
N THR A 574 1.68 -34.89 19.85
CA THR A 574 0.55 -35.55 20.47
C THR A 574 0.41 -35.06 21.92
N ILE A 575 -0.67 -35.44 22.60
CA ILE A 575 -0.89 -35.09 24.00
C ILE A 575 0.24 -35.60 24.93
N GLU A 576 0.89 -36.68 24.55
CA GLU A 576 2.02 -37.27 25.31
C GLU A 576 3.33 -36.43 25.18
N ASP A 577 3.42 -35.62 24.16
CA ASP A 577 4.56 -34.77 23.93
C ASP A 577 4.56 -33.50 24.78
N GLN A 578 3.52 -33.31 25.58
CA GLN A 578 3.33 -32.14 26.46
C GLN A 578 3.36 -32.57 27.92
N PRO A 579 3.98 -31.80 28.87
CA PRO A 579 4.71 -30.54 28.67
C PRO A 579 6.24 -30.74 28.66
N GLY A 580 6.94 -30.03 27.78
CA GLY A 580 8.35 -29.69 27.94
C GLY A 580 9.38 -30.76 27.53
N GLY A 581 9.04 -31.66 26.63
CA GLY A 581 10.07 -32.43 25.93
C GLY A 581 10.80 -31.52 24.94
N ALA A 582 12.14 -31.58 24.84
CA ALA A 582 12.94 -30.87 23.86
C ALA A 582 12.69 -31.44 22.44
N LYS A 583 11.43 -31.28 21.95
CA LYS A 583 10.92 -31.83 20.69
C LYS A 583 10.59 -30.70 19.74
N LEU A 584 10.90 -30.90 18.46
CA LEU A 584 10.83 -29.90 17.45
C LEU A 584 10.14 -30.46 16.19
N VAL A 585 9.24 -29.68 15.59
CA VAL A 585 8.75 -29.88 14.23
C VAL A 585 9.24 -28.70 13.41
N ILE A 586 9.73 -28.97 12.19
CA ILE A 586 10.27 -27.93 11.31
C ILE A 586 9.54 -27.94 9.97
N ASN A 587 9.56 -26.79 9.26
CA ASN A 587 9.10 -26.78 7.89
C ASN A 587 10.21 -27.17 6.90
N ARG A 588 9.87 -27.39 5.63
CA ARG A 588 10.82 -27.77 4.57
C ARG A 588 11.96 -26.74 4.42
N GLU A 589 11.66 -25.44 4.48
CA GLU A 589 12.68 -24.41 4.35
C GLU A 589 13.67 -24.42 5.53
N ALA A 590 13.20 -24.68 6.75
CA ALA A 590 14.09 -24.87 7.90
C ALA A 590 14.95 -26.14 7.76
N CYS A 591 14.38 -27.23 7.28
CA CYS A 591 15.11 -28.48 6.99
C CYS A 591 16.29 -28.20 6.05
N LYS A 592 16.03 -27.46 4.95
CA LYS A 592 17.03 -27.07 3.97
C LYS A 592 18.10 -26.12 4.55
N LYS A 593 17.68 -25.12 5.33
CA LYS A 593 18.59 -24.15 5.97
C LYS A 593 19.51 -24.80 7.00
N LEU A 594 19.02 -25.78 7.73
CA LEU A 594 19.82 -26.59 8.66
C LEU A 594 20.77 -27.55 7.93
N GLY A 595 20.66 -27.67 6.61
CA GLY A 595 21.58 -28.46 5.78
C GLY A 595 21.29 -29.96 5.84
N PHE A 596 20.02 -30.35 5.99
CA PHE A 596 19.57 -31.72 5.81
C PHE A 596 19.18 -31.94 4.34
N ASP A 597 19.57 -33.07 3.78
CA ASP A 597 19.38 -33.39 2.35
C ASP A 597 17.92 -33.72 2.02
N SER A 598 17.19 -34.30 2.96
CA SER A 598 15.77 -34.61 2.80
C SER A 598 15.03 -34.51 4.14
N PRO A 599 13.68 -34.40 4.13
CA PRO A 599 12.86 -34.43 5.33
C PRO A 599 13.11 -35.67 6.21
N GLU A 600 13.32 -36.83 5.59
CA GLU A 600 13.53 -38.11 6.30
C GLU A 600 14.85 -38.12 7.06
N THR A 601 15.91 -37.52 6.50
CA THR A 601 17.23 -37.45 7.12
C THR A 601 17.28 -36.48 8.32
N ALA A 602 16.35 -35.58 8.41
CA ALA A 602 16.24 -34.63 9.52
C ALA A 602 15.61 -35.29 10.78
N ILE A 603 14.77 -36.34 10.60
CA ILE A 603 14.08 -36.97 11.74
C ILE A 603 15.05 -37.60 12.70
N GLY A 604 14.87 -37.37 14.00
CA GLY A 604 15.72 -37.86 15.09
C GLY A 604 17.00 -37.07 15.31
N GLN A 605 17.37 -36.15 14.42
CA GLN A 605 18.54 -35.28 14.59
C GLN A 605 18.27 -34.23 15.66
N PHE A 606 19.35 -33.77 16.28
CA PHE A 606 19.29 -32.71 17.29
C PHE A 606 19.72 -31.38 16.75
N VAL A 607 18.95 -30.35 17.10
CA VAL A 607 19.22 -28.95 16.77
C VAL A 607 19.39 -28.18 18.07
N MET A 608 20.48 -27.43 18.17
CA MET A 608 20.67 -26.48 19.26
C MET A 608 19.80 -25.27 19.04
N VAL A 609 18.89 -25.01 19.95
CA VAL A 609 18.00 -23.84 19.91
C VAL A 609 18.33 -22.97 21.10
N ASN A 610 18.72 -21.75 20.86
CA ASN A 610 18.83 -20.76 21.89
C ASN A 610 17.43 -20.26 22.25
N VAL A 611 16.89 -20.82 23.30
CA VAL A 611 15.66 -20.32 23.90
C VAL A 611 16.10 -19.17 24.82
N ASN A 612 16.06 -17.94 24.29
CA ASN A 612 16.34 -16.75 25.08
C ASN A 612 15.32 -16.62 26.21
N ASP A 613 15.71 -17.06 27.36
CA ASP A 613 15.28 -16.41 28.57
C ASP A 613 15.96 -15.04 28.58
N TYR A 614 15.25 -13.97 28.86
CA TYR A 614 15.77 -12.59 28.82
C TYR A 614 17.09 -12.38 29.63
N LEU A 615 17.55 -13.37 30.37
CA LEU A 615 18.68 -13.28 31.29
C LEU A 615 19.70 -14.43 31.17
N SER A 616 19.42 -15.51 30.46
CA SER A 616 20.37 -16.62 30.28
C SER A 616 20.35 -17.17 28.85
N ILE A 617 21.53 -17.24 28.23
CA ILE A 617 21.74 -17.90 26.96
C ILE A 617 21.92 -19.41 27.27
N GLN A 618 20.81 -20.12 27.36
CA GLN A 618 20.88 -21.59 27.53
C GLN A 618 20.60 -22.24 26.17
N GLU A 619 21.65 -22.78 25.56
CA GLU A 619 21.52 -23.62 24.36
C GLU A 619 20.92 -24.97 24.79
N THR A 620 19.72 -25.26 24.28
CA THR A 620 19.02 -26.51 24.58
C THR A 620 18.97 -27.38 23.34
N PRO A 621 19.39 -28.65 23.38
CA PRO A 621 19.23 -29.56 22.25
C PRO A 621 17.78 -29.99 22.09
N PHE A 622 17.19 -29.73 20.95
CA PHE A 622 15.87 -30.19 20.56
C PHE A 622 15.95 -31.27 19.50
N GLN A 623 15.21 -32.35 19.65
CA GLN A 623 15.13 -33.44 18.69
C GLN A 623 14.05 -33.18 17.66
N ILE A 624 14.37 -33.32 16.36
CA ILE A 624 13.38 -33.16 15.26
C ILE A 624 12.50 -34.42 15.24
N TYR A 625 11.19 -34.20 15.46
CA TYR A 625 10.15 -35.24 15.47
C TYR A 625 9.34 -35.27 14.17
N GLY A 626 9.26 -34.15 13.46
CA GLY A 626 8.52 -34.06 12.21
C GLY A 626 9.04 -32.94 11.32
N VAL A 627 8.81 -33.15 10.01
CA VAL A 627 9.01 -32.13 8.97
C VAL A 627 7.71 -31.97 8.23
N ILE A 628 7.24 -30.73 8.15
CA ILE A 628 6.01 -30.37 7.42
C ILE A 628 6.34 -29.65 6.11
N GLU A 629 5.38 -29.64 5.18
CA GLU A 629 5.43 -28.83 3.97
C GLU A 629 5.47 -27.35 4.36
N ASP A 630 6.07 -26.55 3.49
CA ASP A 630 6.09 -25.10 3.65
C ASP A 630 4.67 -24.52 3.54
N PHE A 631 4.35 -23.59 4.40
CA PHE A 631 3.09 -22.86 4.35
C PHE A 631 3.32 -21.35 4.46
N HIS A 632 2.37 -20.58 3.95
CA HIS A 632 2.44 -19.14 4.01
C HIS A 632 1.97 -18.62 5.36
N GLN A 633 2.91 -18.30 6.25
CA GLN A 633 2.61 -17.67 7.53
C GLN A 633 2.03 -16.26 7.34
N GLU A 634 2.58 -15.50 6.39
CA GLU A 634 2.08 -14.21 5.98
C GLU A 634 1.59 -14.24 4.51
N SER A 635 1.30 -13.05 3.97
CA SER A 635 0.89 -12.90 2.56
C SER A 635 1.89 -13.56 1.60
N PRO A 636 1.42 -14.20 0.52
CA PRO A 636 2.25 -14.72 -0.56
C PRO A 636 3.14 -13.67 -1.26
N ARG A 637 3.13 -12.44 -0.80
CA ARG A 637 4.07 -11.40 -1.21
C ARG A 637 5.46 -11.61 -0.64
N LYS A 638 5.57 -12.24 0.55
CA LYS A 638 6.81 -12.57 1.23
C LYS A 638 7.24 -14.01 0.92
N LEU A 639 8.55 -14.27 1.04
CA LEU A 639 9.07 -15.64 1.00
C LEU A 639 8.63 -16.38 2.27
N ILE A 640 8.50 -17.69 2.16
CA ILE A 640 8.29 -18.55 3.32
C ILE A 640 9.59 -18.59 4.10
N GLU A 641 9.49 -18.31 5.39
CA GLU A 641 10.63 -18.33 6.31
C GLU A 641 10.87 -19.71 6.89
N PRO A 642 12.11 -20.03 7.29
CA PRO A 642 12.41 -21.25 8.03
C PRO A 642 11.75 -21.18 9.40
N LEU A 643 10.93 -22.20 9.73
CA LEU A 643 10.06 -22.20 10.89
C LEU A 643 10.37 -23.40 11.79
N LEU A 644 10.51 -23.13 13.08
CA LEU A 644 10.59 -24.11 14.14
C LEU A 644 9.32 -24.07 14.97
N MET A 645 8.69 -25.22 15.15
CA MET A 645 7.51 -25.40 15.99
C MET A 645 7.87 -26.16 17.24
N ILE A 646 7.50 -25.66 18.40
CA ILE A 646 7.83 -26.24 19.71
C ILE A 646 6.53 -26.47 20.49
N ALA A 647 6.36 -27.66 21.05
CA ALA A 647 5.25 -27.97 21.93
C ALA A 647 5.62 -27.61 23.38
N ASP A 648 5.46 -26.38 23.76
CA ASP A 648 5.70 -25.96 25.13
C ASP A 648 4.61 -25.05 25.68
N TYR A 649 3.84 -25.54 26.63
CA TYR A 649 2.80 -24.78 27.32
C TYR A 649 3.33 -23.82 28.37
N ARG A 650 4.47 -24.09 28.98
CA ARG A 650 4.92 -23.40 30.19
C ARG A 650 5.31 -21.96 29.95
N TRP A 651 5.65 -21.64 28.72
CA TRP A 651 6.24 -20.35 28.39
C TRP A 651 5.23 -19.28 27.97
N ARG A 652 3.94 -19.61 27.63
CA ARG A 652 3.34 -18.80 26.59
C ARG A 652 1.83 -18.63 26.54
N TYR A 653 1.16 -18.99 27.58
CA TYR A 653 -0.20 -18.49 27.72
C TYR A 653 -0.26 -17.00 28.08
N GLU A 654 0.90 -16.37 28.25
CA GLU A 654 0.97 -14.95 28.58
C GLU A 654 0.68 -14.05 27.35
N VAL A 655 1.04 -14.49 26.13
CA VAL A 655 0.70 -13.76 24.88
C VAL A 655 0.56 -14.76 23.74
N GLY A 656 -0.64 -15.05 23.34
CA GLY A 656 -0.91 -15.99 22.26
C GLY A 656 -2.32 -15.88 21.76
N TYR A 657 -2.74 -16.89 21.02
CA TYR A 657 -4.04 -16.90 20.35
C TYR A 657 -4.76 -18.21 20.62
N VAL A 658 -6.03 -18.12 20.96
CA VAL A 658 -6.99 -19.23 20.90
C VAL A 658 -7.61 -19.23 19.51
N THR A 659 -7.46 -20.31 18.78
CA THR A 659 -8.03 -20.47 17.44
C THR A 659 -9.06 -21.57 17.43
N VAL A 660 -10.21 -21.32 16.81
CA VAL A 660 -11.33 -22.25 16.71
C VAL A 660 -11.62 -22.53 15.24
N LEU A 661 -11.70 -23.81 14.89
CA LEU A 661 -12.16 -24.30 13.59
C LEU A 661 -13.64 -24.65 13.69
N PHE A 662 -14.47 -24.01 12.89
CA PHE A 662 -15.89 -24.28 12.80
C PHE A 662 -16.20 -25.39 11.82
N ASP A 663 -17.29 -26.11 12.06
CA ASP A 663 -17.88 -26.97 11.05
C ASP A 663 -19.08 -26.28 10.35
N ASN A 664 -19.57 -26.88 9.27
CA ASN A 664 -20.70 -26.33 8.51
C ASN A 664 -22.08 -26.83 9.00
N SER A 665 -22.13 -27.53 10.12
CA SER A 665 -23.35 -28.17 10.60
C SER A 665 -24.32 -27.19 11.28
N HIS A 666 -23.80 -26.06 11.77
CA HIS A 666 -24.55 -25.06 12.52
C HIS A 666 -24.32 -23.66 11.96
N GLY A 667 -25.27 -22.76 12.21
CA GLY A 667 -25.12 -21.35 11.86
C GLY A 667 -23.98 -20.69 12.64
N ILE A 668 -23.04 -20.09 11.94
CA ILE A 668 -21.80 -19.52 12.54
C ILE A 668 -22.10 -18.50 13.64
N ASN A 669 -23.20 -17.74 13.53
CA ASN A 669 -23.62 -16.76 14.53
C ASN A 669 -24.10 -17.42 15.83
N GLU A 670 -24.71 -18.59 15.74
CA GLU A 670 -25.15 -19.38 16.89
C GLU A 670 -23.93 -19.90 17.66
N VAL A 671 -22.98 -20.48 16.93
CA VAL A 671 -21.74 -21.00 17.51
C VAL A 671 -20.94 -19.88 18.17
N ILE A 672 -20.87 -18.70 17.55
CA ILE A 672 -20.19 -17.53 18.16
C ILE A 672 -20.91 -17.07 19.44
N ALA A 673 -22.25 -17.13 19.50
CA ALA A 673 -22.99 -16.79 20.69
C ALA A 673 -22.73 -17.79 21.85
N ASP A 674 -22.65 -19.09 21.52
CA ASP A 674 -22.30 -20.12 22.49
C ASP A 674 -20.85 -19.99 22.99
N LEU A 675 -19.90 -19.71 22.05
CA LEU A 675 -18.52 -19.40 22.41
C LEU A 675 -18.41 -18.19 23.33
N LYS A 676 -19.20 -17.14 23.06
CA LYS A 676 -19.28 -15.95 23.92
C LYS A 676 -19.75 -16.30 25.31
N SER A 677 -20.83 -17.08 25.44
CA SER A 677 -21.34 -17.51 26.72
C SER A 677 -20.31 -18.32 27.52
N LYS A 678 -19.61 -19.24 26.86
CA LYS A 678 -18.53 -19.99 27.49
C LYS A 678 -17.35 -19.10 27.89
N TRP A 679 -16.95 -18.19 27.01
CA TRP A 679 -15.87 -17.23 27.30
C TRP A 679 -16.20 -16.39 28.54
N GLU A 680 -17.38 -15.81 28.59
CA GLU A 680 -17.83 -14.98 29.72
C GLU A 680 -17.90 -15.78 31.02
N SER A 681 -18.23 -17.07 30.97
CA SER A 681 -18.27 -17.93 32.16
C SER A 681 -16.87 -18.28 32.69
N PHE A 682 -15.91 -18.52 31.79
CA PHE A 682 -14.54 -18.85 32.19
C PHE A 682 -13.70 -17.57 32.46
N PHE A 683 -13.93 -16.53 31.67
CA PHE A 683 -13.11 -15.32 31.65
C PHE A 683 -13.99 -14.07 31.74
N PRO A 684 -14.75 -13.87 32.84
CA PRO A 684 -15.72 -12.81 32.95
C PRO A 684 -15.12 -11.40 32.89
N LYS A 685 -13.81 -11.30 33.01
CA LYS A 685 -13.08 -10.02 32.99
C LYS A 685 -12.36 -9.75 31.65
N ASP A 686 -12.29 -10.74 30.76
CA ASP A 686 -11.65 -10.59 29.46
C ASP A 686 -12.72 -10.32 28.40
N PRO A 687 -12.54 -9.32 27.54
CA PRO A 687 -13.47 -9.04 26.47
C PRO A 687 -13.52 -10.21 25.49
N PHE A 688 -14.74 -10.58 25.09
CA PHE A 688 -14.94 -11.54 24.02
C PHE A 688 -14.72 -10.88 22.66
N GLY A 689 -13.89 -11.47 21.81
CA GLY A 689 -13.70 -10.98 20.45
C GLY A 689 -13.01 -12.03 19.60
N PHE A 690 -13.71 -12.54 18.58
CA PHE A 690 -13.14 -13.43 17.58
C PHE A 690 -13.07 -12.76 16.21
N GLN A 691 -11.95 -12.95 15.51
CA GLN A 691 -11.71 -12.45 14.17
C GLN A 691 -11.40 -13.62 13.26
N PHE A 692 -11.84 -13.57 11.99
CA PHE A 692 -11.54 -14.62 11.03
C PHE A 692 -10.11 -14.48 10.49
N ILE A 693 -9.39 -15.61 10.45
CA ILE A 693 -8.03 -15.64 9.89
C ILE A 693 -8.02 -15.24 8.42
N SER A 694 -9.05 -15.62 7.66
CA SER A 694 -9.21 -15.22 6.26
C SER A 694 -9.25 -13.69 6.08
N GLU A 695 -9.86 -12.95 7.00
CA GLU A 695 -9.89 -11.48 6.98
C GLU A 695 -8.51 -10.89 7.21
N THR A 696 -7.71 -11.49 8.11
CA THR A 696 -6.34 -11.06 8.39
C THR A 696 -5.46 -11.16 7.13
N TYR A 697 -5.57 -12.24 6.37
CA TYR A 697 -4.90 -12.36 5.08
C TYR A 697 -5.40 -11.36 4.03
N GLN A 698 -6.73 -11.13 3.97
CA GLN A 698 -7.30 -10.14 3.05
C GLN A 698 -6.81 -8.73 3.35
N LEU A 699 -6.67 -8.37 4.63
CA LEU A 699 -6.14 -7.05 5.02
C LEU A 699 -4.74 -6.80 4.47
N GLN A 700 -3.88 -7.83 4.43
CA GLN A 700 -2.53 -7.71 3.88
C GLN A 700 -2.53 -7.47 2.37
N MET A 701 -3.55 -7.93 1.64
CA MET A 701 -3.68 -7.76 0.19
C MET A 701 -4.46 -6.51 -0.22
N LYS A 702 -5.08 -5.81 0.71
CA LYS A 702 -5.92 -4.62 0.43
C LYS A 702 -5.20 -3.53 -0.37
N ALA A 703 -3.91 -3.33 -0.13
CA ALA A 703 -3.12 -2.33 -0.87
C ALA A 703 -2.98 -2.70 -2.35
N ASP A 704 -2.71 -3.98 -2.64
CA ASP A 704 -2.58 -4.48 -4.01
C ASP A 704 -3.94 -4.49 -4.73
N GLU A 705 -5.04 -4.78 -4.02
CA GLU A 705 -6.41 -4.68 -4.56
C GLU A 705 -6.80 -3.25 -4.92
N LYS A 706 -6.50 -2.30 -4.04
CA LYS A 706 -6.72 -0.87 -4.31
C LYS A 706 -5.94 -0.43 -5.55
N LEU A 707 -4.69 -0.85 -5.66
CA LEU A 707 -3.86 -0.57 -6.83
C LEU A 707 -4.49 -1.14 -8.10
N ALA A 708 -4.91 -2.42 -8.09
CA ALA A 708 -5.59 -3.05 -9.21
C ALA A 708 -6.88 -2.31 -9.60
N GLY A 709 -7.66 -1.86 -8.63
CA GLY A 709 -8.86 -1.05 -8.84
C GLY A 709 -8.58 0.29 -9.52
N ILE A 710 -7.54 0.99 -9.04
CA ILE A 710 -7.10 2.25 -9.66
C ILE A 710 -6.68 2.00 -11.11
N PHE A 711 -5.82 1.03 -11.38
CA PHE A 711 -5.40 0.71 -12.75
C PHE A 711 -6.57 0.34 -13.64
N THR A 712 -7.54 -0.42 -13.15
CA THR A 712 -8.75 -0.80 -13.89
C THR A 712 -9.57 0.42 -14.28
N LEU A 713 -9.83 1.33 -13.35
CA LEU A 713 -10.57 2.56 -13.61
C LEU A 713 -9.87 3.42 -14.67
N TYR A 714 -8.56 3.62 -14.52
CA TYR A 714 -7.82 4.47 -15.43
C TYR A 714 -7.59 3.85 -16.80
N THR A 715 -7.50 2.53 -16.86
CA THR A 715 -7.51 1.81 -18.14
C THR A 715 -8.85 1.96 -18.85
N PHE A 716 -9.97 1.85 -18.13
CA PHE A 716 -11.29 2.11 -18.68
C PHE A 716 -11.41 3.54 -19.21
N LEU A 717 -10.98 4.55 -18.44
CA LEU A 717 -10.99 5.95 -18.86
C LEU A 717 -10.07 6.20 -20.06
N SER A 718 -8.90 5.58 -20.11
CA SER A 718 -7.97 5.64 -21.24
C SER A 718 -8.59 5.09 -22.52
N VAL A 719 -9.22 3.91 -22.43
CA VAL A 719 -9.92 3.27 -23.54
C VAL A 719 -11.12 4.12 -24.00
N LEU A 720 -11.89 4.66 -23.07
CA LEU A 720 -13.00 5.58 -23.35
C LEU A 720 -12.50 6.82 -24.09
N LEU A 721 -11.45 7.46 -23.62
CA LEU A 721 -10.83 8.60 -24.29
C LEU A 721 -10.36 8.24 -25.69
N ALA A 722 -9.66 7.10 -25.85
CA ALA A 722 -9.21 6.62 -27.15
C ALA A 722 -10.39 6.43 -28.12
N THR A 723 -11.46 5.84 -27.64
CA THR A 723 -12.69 5.62 -28.41
C THR A 723 -13.34 6.94 -28.84
N LEU A 724 -13.48 7.90 -27.91
CA LEU A 724 -14.04 9.24 -28.22
C LEU A 724 -13.18 9.99 -29.24
N GLY A 725 -11.86 9.92 -29.09
CA GLY A 725 -10.92 10.50 -30.05
C GLY A 725 -11.08 9.89 -31.44
N LEU A 726 -11.13 8.56 -31.51
CA LEU A 726 -11.28 7.83 -32.76
C LEU A 726 -12.64 8.10 -33.41
N PHE A 727 -13.72 8.13 -32.61
CA PHE A 727 -15.07 8.44 -33.08
C PHE A 727 -15.13 9.81 -33.79
N GLY A 728 -14.58 10.85 -33.17
CA GLY A 728 -14.54 12.18 -33.79
C GLY A 728 -13.73 12.25 -35.09
N LEU A 729 -12.60 11.49 -35.12
CA LEU A 729 -11.76 11.40 -36.31
C LEU A 729 -12.41 10.63 -37.43
N ALA A 730 -13.07 9.50 -37.13
CA ALA A 730 -13.80 8.69 -38.10
C ALA A 730 -14.98 9.48 -38.70
N ALA A 731 -15.77 10.16 -37.86
CA ALA A 731 -16.87 10.98 -38.29
C ALA A 731 -16.44 12.04 -39.32
N ASN A 732 -15.30 12.69 -39.09
CA ASN A 732 -14.77 13.68 -39.98
C ASN A 732 -14.14 13.08 -41.24
N SER A 733 -13.40 12.00 -41.15
CA SER A 733 -12.83 11.30 -42.29
C SER A 733 -13.93 10.84 -43.26
N THR A 734 -15.02 10.32 -42.72
CA THR A 734 -16.19 9.89 -43.48
C THR A 734 -16.90 11.04 -44.17
N LYS A 735 -17.08 12.19 -43.47
CA LYS A 735 -17.66 13.41 -44.05
C LYS A 735 -16.86 13.91 -45.25
N LYS A 736 -15.53 13.89 -45.18
CA LYS A 736 -14.65 14.31 -46.28
C LYS A 736 -14.72 13.40 -47.50
N ARG A 737 -14.95 12.08 -47.28
CA ARG A 737 -15.01 11.07 -48.35
C ARG A 737 -16.47 10.79 -48.82
N THR A 738 -17.46 11.60 -48.40
CA THR A 738 -18.86 11.36 -48.72
C THR A 738 -19.11 11.29 -50.23
N LYS A 739 -18.47 12.19 -51.04
CA LYS A 739 -18.56 12.18 -52.50
C LYS A 739 -17.89 10.95 -53.11
N GLU A 740 -16.70 10.54 -52.62
CA GLU A 740 -16.02 9.34 -53.04
C GLU A 740 -16.84 8.10 -52.75
N ILE A 741 -17.43 8.00 -51.55
CA ILE A 741 -18.32 6.91 -51.12
C ILE A 741 -19.58 6.87 -52.04
N GLY A 742 -20.15 8.02 -52.32
CA GLY A 742 -21.30 8.12 -53.22
C GLY A 742 -21.02 7.61 -54.64
N ILE A 743 -19.87 8.06 -55.26
CA ILE A 743 -19.42 7.59 -56.56
C ILE A 743 -19.19 6.08 -56.59
N ARG A 744 -18.49 5.54 -55.59
CA ARG A 744 -18.22 4.08 -55.51
C ARG A 744 -19.51 3.29 -55.36
N LYS A 745 -20.47 3.79 -54.58
CA LYS A 745 -21.75 3.14 -54.36
C LYS A 745 -22.59 3.13 -55.65
N VAL A 746 -22.57 4.23 -56.45
CA VAL A 746 -23.22 4.27 -57.78
C VAL A 746 -22.55 3.25 -58.74
N ASN A 747 -21.21 3.06 -58.61
CA ASN A 747 -20.47 2.08 -59.39
C ASN A 747 -20.57 0.65 -58.85
N GLY A 748 -21.49 0.35 -57.91
CA GLY A 748 -21.79 -1.00 -57.45
C GLY A 748 -21.01 -1.48 -56.22
N ALA A 749 -20.19 -0.60 -55.59
CA ALA A 749 -19.45 -1.02 -54.38
C ALA A 749 -20.37 -1.42 -53.21
N THR A 750 -20.07 -2.53 -52.58
CA THR A 750 -20.79 -3.07 -51.42
C THR A 750 -20.47 -2.28 -50.14
N ILE A 751 -21.35 -2.35 -49.14
CA ILE A 751 -21.11 -1.68 -47.84
C ILE A 751 -19.83 -2.23 -47.20
N SER A 752 -19.58 -3.53 -47.32
CA SER A 752 -18.38 -4.18 -46.75
C SER A 752 -17.06 -3.66 -47.37
N GLU A 753 -17.03 -3.43 -48.68
CA GLU A 753 -15.85 -2.86 -49.37
C GLU A 753 -15.58 -1.42 -48.90
N ILE A 754 -16.64 -0.60 -48.72
CA ILE A 754 -16.52 0.75 -48.19
C ILE A 754 -16.01 0.74 -46.75
N LEU A 755 -16.55 -0.18 -45.90
CA LEU A 755 -16.09 -0.37 -44.52
C LEU A 755 -14.62 -0.80 -44.46
N ALA A 756 -14.22 -1.79 -45.28
CA ALA A 756 -12.83 -2.26 -45.34
C ALA A 756 -11.86 -1.14 -45.73
N LEU A 757 -12.23 -0.31 -46.69
CA LEU A 757 -11.43 0.83 -47.16
C LEU A 757 -11.22 1.85 -46.03
N LEU A 758 -12.29 2.17 -45.29
CA LEU A 758 -12.23 3.21 -44.25
C LEU A 758 -11.53 2.68 -42.98
N ASN A 759 -11.69 1.40 -42.66
CA ASN A 759 -11.04 0.77 -41.48
C ASN A 759 -9.54 0.52 -41.67
N ARG A 760 -9.08 0.28 -42.91
CA ARG A 760 -7.70 -0.11 -43.24
C ARG A 760 -6.64 0.80 -42.64
N ASP A 761 -6.87 2.12 -42.69
CA ASP A 761 -5.91 3.09 -42.17
C ASP A 761 -5.80 2.99 -40.63
N PHE A 762 -6.94 2.85 -39.93
CA PHE A 762 -6.98 2.78 -38.48
C PHE A 762 -6.40 1.47 -37.95
N VAL A 763 -6.70 0.34 -38.58
CA VAL A 763 -6.10 -0.97 -38.26
C VAL A 763 -4.57 -0.86 -38.31
N LYS A 764 -4.04 -0.24 -39.37
CA LYS A 764 -2.60 -0.05 -39.52
C LYS A 764 -1.96 0.71 -38.35
N TRP A 765 -2.60 1.79 -37.91
CA TRP A 765 -2.06 2.62 -36.81
C TRP A 765 -2.18 1.92 -35.46
N VAL A 766 -3.26 1.18 -35.20
CA VAL A 766 -3.44 0.39 -33.98
C VAL A 766 -2.41 -0.77 -33.94
N THR A 767 -2.14 -1.41 -35.09
CA THR A 767 -1.12 -2.47 -35.16
C THR A 767 0.28 -1.92 -34.87
N ILE A 768 0.65 -0.76 -35.46
CA ILE A 768 1.92 -0.12 -35.15
C ILE A 768 2.00 0.27 -33.66
N ALA A 769 0.95 0.85 -33.11
CA ALA A 769 0.87 1.19 -31.70
C ALA A 769 1.04 -0.04 -30.81
N PHE A 770 0.44 -1.17 -31.16
CA PHE A 770 0.59 -2.44 -30.47
C PHE A 770 2.04 -2.94 -30.47
N VAL A 771 2.71 -2.90 -31.62
CA VAL A 771 4.11 -3.32 -31.76
C VAL A 771 5.04 -2.45 -30.90
N ILE A 772 4.74 -1.16 -30.76
CA ILE A 772 5.52 -0.24 -29.92
C ILE A 772 5.20 -0.45 -28.42
N ALA A 773 3.92 -0.59 -28.07
CA ALA A 773 3.47 -0.69 -26.69
C ALA A 773 3.90 -2.00 -26.02
N THR A 774 3.89 -3.11 -26.75
CA THR A 774 4.15 -4.45 -26.21
C THR A 774 5.52 -4.58 -25.55
N PRO A 775 6.66 -4.23 -26.15
CA PRO A 775 7.96 -4.37 -25.50
C PRO A 775 8.11 -3.44 -24.29
N VAL A 776 7.55 -2.23 -24.35
CA VAL A 776 7.60 -1.28 -23.24
C VAL A 776 6.80 -1.81 -22.06
N ALA A 777 5.58 -2.28 -22.30
CA ALA A 777 4.71 -2.86 -21.28
C ALA A 777 5.30 -4.16 -20.70
N TYR A 778 5.91 -5.01 -21.54
CA TYR A 778 6.59 -6.23 -21.09
C TYR A 778 7.70 -5.89 -20.11
N TYR A 779 8.60 -4.97 -20.47
CA TYR A 779 9.71 -4.57 -19.60
C TYR A 779 9.22 -3.97 -18.28
N ALA A 780 8.25 -3.06 -18.35
CA ALA A 780 7.69 -2.41 -17.15
C ALA A 780 7.04 -3.43 -16.21
N MET A 781 6.24 -4.35 -16.75
CA MET A 781 5.55 -5.36 -15.96
C MET A 781 6.48 -6.46 -15.43
N HIS A 782 7.50 -6.82 -16.18
CA HIS A 782 8.54 -7.73 -15.71
C HIS A 782 9.26 -7.15 -14.48
N LYS A 783 9.68 -5.88 -14.56
CA LYS A 783 10.32 -5.16 -13.45
C LYS A 783 9.40 -5.00 -12.23
N TRP A 784 8.11 -4.81 -12.46
CA TRP A 784 7.14 -4.73 -11.38
C TRP A 784 6.95 -6.09 -10.68
N LEU A 785 6.85 -7.18 -11.45
CA LEU A 785 6.71 -8.53 -10.92
C LEU A 785 7.93 -9.01 -10.13
N GLU A 786 9.13 -8.47 -10.36
CA GLU A 786 10.33 -8.77 -9.55
C GLU A 786 10.18 -8.37 -8.07
N SER A 787 9.24 -7.49 -7.74
CA SER A 787 8.97 -7.10 -6.35
C SER A 787 8.15 -8.12 -5.55
N PHE A 788 7.70 -9.19 -6.18
CA PHE A 788 6.91 -10.26 -5.56
C PHE A 788 7.75 -11.53 -5.41
N ALA A 789 7.66 -12.17 -4.24
CA ALA A 789 8.32 -13.46 -4.01
C ALA A 789 7.73 -14.55 -4.92
N TYR A 790 6.40 -14.54 -5.06
CA TYR A 790 5.66 -15.45 -5.94
C TYR A 790 4.97 -14.63 -7.02
N LYS A 791 5.34 -14.88 -8.28
CA LYS A 791 4.91 -14.09 -9.44
C LYS A 791 4.26 -14.96 -10.50
N THR A 792 3.30 -14.38 -11.21
CA THR A 792 2.70 -14.98 -12.38
C THR A 792 3.63 -14.85 -13.58
N GLU A 793 3.55 -15.79 -14.50
CA GLU A 793 4.26 -15.71 -15.77
C GLU A 793 3.61 -14.69 -16.72
N LEU A 794 4.44 -13.95 -17.43
CA LEU A 794 4.02 -13.04 -18.49
C LEU A 794 3.72 -13.83 -19.76
N SER A 795 2.54 -14.43 -19.83
CA SER A 795 2.12 -15.25 -20.96
C SER A 795 1.78 -14.38 -22.18
N LEU A 796 2.15 -14.85 -23.38
CA LEU A 796 1.92 -14.13 -24.65
C LEU A 796 0.44 -13.82 -24.92
N TRP A 797 -0.49 -14.64 -24.42
CA TRP A 797 -1.92 -14.41 -24.60
C TRP A 797 -2.41 -13.09 -23.98
N ILE A 798 -1.77 -12.58 -22.90
CA ILE A 798 -2.10 -11.28 -22.29
C ILE A 798 -1.92 -10.14 -23.29
N PHE A 799 -0.80 -10.19 -24.01
CA PHE A 799 -0.49 -9.21 -25.05
C PHE A 799 -1.43 -9.35 -26.23
N ALA A 800 -1.67 -10.58 -26.68
CA ALA A 800 -2.61 -10.87 -27.77
C ALA A 800 -4.04 -10.40 -27.43
N LEU A 801 -4.51 -10.63 -26.20
CA LEU A 801 -5.82 -10.16 -25.72
C LEU A 801 -5.90 -8.63 -25.71
N ALA A 802 -4.89 -7.93 -25.17
CA ALA A 802 -4.87 -6.47 -25.16
C ALA A 802 -4.88 -5.90 -26.59
N GLY A 803 -4.10 -6.49 -27.50
CA GLY A 803 -4.10 -6.12 -28.92
C GLY A 803 -5.44 -6.36 -29.60
N ALA A 804 -6.04 -7.53 -29.36
CA ALA A 804 -7.36 -7.89 -29.91
C ALA A 804 -8.47 -6.98 -29.39
N LEU A 805 -8.48 -6.67 -28.09
CA LEU A 805 -9.43 -5.72 -27.49
C LEU A 805 -9.27 -4.31 -28.07
N ALA A 806 -8.05 -3.79 -28.16
CA ALA A 806 -7.79 -2.48 -28.73
C ALA A 806 -8.21 -2.41 -30.21
N LEU A 807 -7.90 -3.45 -30.99
CA LEU A 807 -8.30 -3.54 -32.40
C LEU A 807 -9.81 -3.68 -32.54
N GLY A 808 -10.45 -4.53 -31.73
CA GLY A 808 -11.90 -4.71 -31.71
C GLY A 808 -12.65 -3.40 -31.40
N ILE A 809 -12.22 -2.69 -30.36
CA ILE A 809 -12.81 -1.39 -30.00
C ILE A 809 -12.61 -0.37 -31.13
N ALA A 810 -11.43 -0.30 -31.73
CA ALA A 810 -11.16 0.59 -32.86
C ALA A 810 -12.03 0.25 -34.06
N LEU A 811 -12.14 -1.02 -34.44
CA LEU A 811 -12.97 -1.49 -35.54
C LEU A 811 -14.46 -1.20 -35.29
N LEU A 812 -14.97 -1.50 -34.11
CA LEU A 812 -16.37 -1.22 -33.76
C LEU A 812 -16.68 0.28 -33.88
N THR A 813 -15.78 1.12 -33.33
CA THR A 813 -15.96 2.60 -33.34
C THR A 813 -15.96 3.16 -34.76
N VAL A 814 -14.99 2.74 -35.58
CA VAL A 814 -14.85 3.26 -36.96
C VAL A 814 -15.94 2.66 -37.84
N SER A 815 -16.25 1.37 -37.73
CA SER A 815 -17.26 0.70 -38.55
C SER A 815 -18.65 1.28 -38.30
N TRP A 816 -18.99 1.65 -37.06
CA TRP A 816 -20.25 2.32 -36.74
C TRP A 816 -20.43 3.63 -37.54
N GLN A 817 -19.38 4.46 -37.55
CA GLN A 817 -19.42 5.73 -38.28
C GLN A 817 -19.41 5.52 -39.81
N SER A 818 -18.61 4.58 -40.27
CA SER A 818 -18.46 4.22 -41.67
C SER A 818 -19.76 3.60 -42.22
N TRP A 819 -20.41 2.72 -41.44
CA TRP A 819 -21.71 2.11 -41.79
C TRP A 819 -22.79 3.19 -41.96
N ARG A 820 -22.89 4.13 -41.02
CA ARG A 820 -23.83 5.25 -41.07
C ARG A 820 -23.63 6.12 -42.31
N ALA A 821 -22.43 6.25 -42.80
CA ALA A 821 -22.13 6.99 -44.02
C ALA A 821 -22.40 6.17 -45.29
N ALA A 822 -22.04 4.87 -45.27
CA ALA A 822 -22.26 3.97 -46.38
C ALA A 822 -23.77 3.66 -46.63
N THR A 823 -24.62 3.78 -45.60
CA THR A 823 -26.09 3.58 -45.74
C THR A 823 -26.82 4.81 -46.22
N ARG A 824 -26.20 6.00 -46.26
CA ARG A 824 -26.83 7.22 -46.81
C ARG A 824 -27.16 7.08 -48.29
N ASN A 825 -28.21 7.80 -48.70
CA ASN A 825 -28.65 7.82 -50.08
C ASN A 825 -27.55 8.42 -50.99
N PRO A 826 -27.10 7.71 -52.07
CA PRO A 826 -26.06 8.20 -52.96
C PRO A 826 -26.44 9.54 -53.64
N VAL A 827 -27.69 9.79 -53.91
CA VAL A 827 -28.21 11.04 -54.53
C VAL A 827 -27.96 12.23 -53.61
N GLU A 828 -28.21 12.08 -52.31
CA GLU A 828 -27.92 13.12 -51.31
C GLU A 828 -26.40 13.34 -51.14
N ALA A 829 -25.58 12.29 -51.25
CA ALA A 829 -24.14 12.37 -51.14
C ALA A 829 -23.50 13.11 -52.35
N LEU A 830 -24.10 13.06 -53.54
CA LEU A 830 -23.61 13.74 -54.74
C LEU A 830 -24.14 15.17 -54.86
N ARG A 831 -25.26 15.51 -54.20
CA ARG A 831 -25.91 16.84 -54.22
C ARG A 831 -25.29 17.84 -53.25
N TYR A 832 -24.35 17.41 -52.43
CA TYR A 832 -23.66 18.26 -51.45
C TYR A 832 -22.55 19.09 -52.17
N GLU A 833 -22.87 20.32 -52.53
CA GLU A 833 -21.87 21.34 -52.89
C GLU A 833 -21.35 22.08 -51.63
#